data_ffd4c57cb7088ee3e60456b7a013a00e
#
_entry.id   ffd4c57cb7088ee3e60456b7a013a00e
#
_cell.length_a   1.000
_cell.length_b   1.000
_cell.length_c   1.000
_cell.angle_alpha   90.00
_cell.angle_beta   90.00
_cell.angle_gamma   90.00
#
_symmetry.space_group_name_H-M   'P 1'
#
loop_
_entity.id
_entity.type
_entity.pdbx_description
1 polymer ?
#
loop_
_entity_poly.entity_id
_entity_poly.type
_entity_poly.pdbx_seq_one_letter_code
_entity_poly.pdbx_strand_id
1 'polypeptide(L)'
;MYKRQVLCCINSAQAHLPCPVNGRGVLQCDAEVKSSYKKGVSLHFDVNSREESYAARMLTKSLQERGYVINANSGDYSIKFLIDKRRYDAEAFAIIPEGNVIKIIGGDYRGLIYGALSLSEDLRNEILLDNAVARSEKPKLMLRAVKYDLPWDTYRHSEALNLHDETCRDPKYWEAFLDMMAENRLNALSLWNLHPYPFMIIPKNYPEASPFTKEEFKEWQKLFQSIIGMAAERAIETYLIPFNIFVTPEFSVAHNVAMDNLDHHFYVRGETAQIVKDYTRECVTQVLEEYPDLTGFGLTLGEGMAGMTPQEREAWMTETIIEGMRRANRPSKLVHRVPFSSTTESLGNTSVETERITRASIEREADMGFTEGPIFADFKFNWSHSLSTPKLIKVHGGPLYDTYFNPVSDKYKVTWTARNEDIFCLRWGVPEFVRAHVKLNSPAYVGGYFIGSETYIPAKDYFTTDMSKANWKWAFERQWLYYKIWGRLLYDSDTPDEVFHAEFIRRYGKDGENLLKASSLAGITPLVFASNTDCGWDFTLYSEGLMALVPKDRNRPGTPLEEYVSIDRLIHQNPLDTSFVKVADYVERILAGGSFTKERVTPPQIADSLERNAKQALKLVENINPAKNQNAALIYEVADIKTWANLGLHYAEKIRGAIALQTYRVNGNKTYQQQAIRHLSKGLEYWDKVIEITRPLYNDMPLVHYSEQGGKHWKENDHLRFHWALIRPDVAKDLEIAKR
;
A
#
# COMPACT_ATOMS: atom_id res chain seq x y z
N MET A 1 -26.16 21.35 -7.85
CA MET A 1 -27.54 20.89 -8.14
C MET A 1 -27.76 19.43 -7.74
N TYR A 2 -26.82 18.79 -7.05
CA TYR A 2 -26.88 17.36 -6.66
C TYR A 2 -27.29 17.07 -5.19
N LYS A 3 -27.52 18.11 -4.39
CA LYS A 3 -27.84 17.95 -2.94
C LYS A 3 -29.32 17.64 -2.60
N ARG A 4 -30.22 17.53 -3.59
CA ARG A 4 -31.64 17.37 -3.30
C ARG A 4 -32.31 16.03 -3.71
N GLN A 5 -31.62 15.17 -4.46
CA GLN A 5 -32.24 13.91 -4.91
C GLN A 5 -31.93 12.66 -4.07
N VAL A 6 -30.84 12.69 -3.27
CA VAL A 6 -30.49 11.56 -2.39
C VAL A 6 -31.34 11.53 -1.10
N LEU A 7 -31.93 12.67 -0.71
CA LEU A 7 -32.74 12.74 0.54
C LEU A 7 -34.18 12.24 0.40
N CYS A 8 -34.67 11.98 -0.80
CA CYS A 8 -36.07 11.52 -0.99
C CYS A 8 -36.26 9.99 -0.94
N CYS A 9 -35.18 9.20 -1.01
CA CYS A 9 -35.31 7.73 -0.96
C CYS A 9 -35.14 7.13 0.44
N ILE A 10 -34.82 7.93 1.45
CA ILE A 10 -34.54 7.43 2.82
C ILE A 10 -35.82 7.30 3.67
N ASN A 11 -36.95 7.82 3.24
CA ASN A 11 -38.19 7.86 4.06
C ASN A 11 -39.19 6.72 3.85
N SER A 12 -38.85 5.63 3.19
CA SER A 12 -39.75 4.46 3.04
C SER A 12 -39.07 3.11 3.33
N ALA A 13 -38.05 3.06 4.16
CA ALA A 13 -37.47 1.79 4.58
C ALA A 13 -38.25 1.21 5.74
N GLN A 14 -39.17 0.31 5.46
CA GLN A 14 -39.63 -0.70 6.42
C GLN A 14 -38.44 -1.58 6.80
N ALA A 15 -38.31 -1.82 8.11
CA ALA A 15 -37.21 -2.58 8.70
C ALA A 15 -37.06 -3.96 8.05
N HIS A 16 -35.93 -4.19 7.35
CA HIS A 16 -35.49 -5.51 6.97
C HIS A 16 -34.34 -5.95 7.87
N LEU A 17 -34.45 -7.16 8.40
CA LEU A 17 -33.49 -7.83 9.26
C LEU A 17 -32.15 -8.06 8.50
N PRO A 18 -31.00 -7.97 9.18
CA PRO A 18 -29.70 -8.19 8.54
C PRO A 18 -29.50 -9.64 8.10
N CYS A 19 -28.95 -9.83 6.91
CA CYS A 19 -28.60 -11.15 6.39
C CYS A 19 -27.27 -11.64 6.96
N PRO A 20 -27.16 -12.91 7.39
CA PRO A 20 -25.89 -13.49 7.82
C PRO A 20 -24.96 -13.72 6.64
N VAL A 21 -23.65 -13.52 6.86
CA VAL A 21 -22.58 -13.80 5.91
C VAL A 21 -22.07 -15.22 6.14
N ASN A 22 -21.99 -16.04 5.10
CA ASN A 22 -21.36 -17.35 5.22
C ASN A 22 -19.83 -17.25 5.02
N GLY A 23 -19.08 -18.28 5.45
CA GLY A 23 -17.61 -18.33 5.45
C GLY A 23 -16.92 -18.20 4.08
N ARG A 24 -17.61 -17.66 3.05
CA ARG A 24 -17.05 -17.36 1.73
C ARG A 24 -17.25 -15.88 1.33
N GLY A 25 -17.62 -15.00 2.28
CA GLY A 25 -17.85 -13.59 1.99
C GLY A 25 -19.10 -13.30 1.13
N VAL A 26 -19.97 -14.28 0.92
CA VAL A 26 -21.22 -14.13 0.18
C VAL A 26 -22.36 -13.96 1.16
N LEU A 27 -23.13 -12.86 1.04
CA LEU A 27 -24.36 -12.66 1.80
C LEU A 27 -25.34 -13.79 1.44
N GLN A 28 -25.68 -14.65 2.39
CA GLN A 28 -26.86 -15.52 2.28
C GLN A 28 -28.09 -14.75 2.74
N CYS A 29 -28.78 -14.14 1.80
CA CYS A 29 -30.14 -13.66 2.06
C CYS A 29 -31.11 -14.81 2.10
N ASP A 30 -32.00 -14.83 3.09
CA ASP A 30 -33.03 -15.84 3.21
C ASP A 30 -33.91 -15.95 1.98
N ALA A 31 -34.42 -17.17 1.72
CA ALA A 31 -35.12 -17.57 0.50
C ALA A 31 -36.37 -16.76 0.17
N GLU A 32 -36.90 -15.95 1.06
CA GLU A 32 -38.15 -15.17 0.82
C GLU A 32 -37.92 -13.88 0.00
N VAL A 33 -36.69 -13.29 -0.01
CA VAL A 33 -36.39 -12.14 -0.87
C VAL A 33 -36.14 -12.58 -2.33
N LYS A 34 -35.89 -13.87 -2.58
CA LYS A 34 -35.64 -14.41 -3.92
C LYS A 34 -36.88 -14.45 -4.84
N SER A 35 -38.08 -14.17 -4.36
CA SER A 35 -39.28 -14.43 -5.15
C SER A 35 -39.80 -13.28 -6.01
N SER A 36 -39.31 -12.04 -5.85
CA SER A 36 -39.92 -10.87 -6.52
C SER A 36 -39.24 -10.39 -7.81
N TYR A 37 -37.97 -10.69 -8.05
CA TYR A 37 -37.25 -10.23 -9.24
C TYR A 37 -36.88 -11.39 -10.18
N LYS A 38 -37.86 -11.84 -10.97
CA LYS A 38 -37.63 -12.79 -12.09
C LYS A 38 -37.43 -12.06 -13.42
N LYS A 39 -36.82 -10.84 -13.39
CA LYS A 39 -36.54 -10.10 -14.61
C LYS A 39 -35.35 -10.67 -15.32
N GLY A 40 -35.49 -10.92 -16.62
CA GLY A 40 -34.43 -11.41 -17.47
C GLY A 40 -33.47 -10.30 -17.90
N VAL A 41 -32.19 -10.60 -17.99
CA VAL A 41 -31.15 -9.70 -18.51
C VAL A 41 -30.39 -10.38 -19.62
N SER A 42 -30.28 -9.72 -20.80
CA SER A 42 -29.41 -10.13 -21.89
C SER A 42 -28.12 -9.29 -21.87
N LEU A 43 -26.94 -9.94 -21.89
CA LEU A 43 -25.65 -9.29 -21.99
C LEU A 43 -25.11 -9.42 -23.41
N HIS A 44 -24.70 -8.30 -23.99
CA HIS A 44 -24.12 -8.22 -25.32
C HIS A 44 -22.69 -7.73 -25.26
N PHE A 45 -21.74 -8.62 -25.51
CA PHE A 45 -20.30 -8.38 -25.45
C PHE A 45 -19.56 -9.30 -26.43
N ASP A 46 -18.30 -8.99 -26.75
CA ASP A 46 -17.45 -9.86 -27.56
C ASP A 46 -16.92 -11.02 -26.69
N VAL A 47 -17.44 -12.21 -26.95
CA VAL A 47 -17.03 -13.43 -26.21
C VAL A 47 -15.57 -13.85 -26.49
N ASN A 48 -14.96 -13.34 -27.54
CA ASN A 48 -13.56 -13.59 -27.86
C ASN A 48 -12.60 -12.61 -27.17
N SER A 49 -13.11 -11.50 -26.61
CA SER A 49 -12.33 -10.61 -25.75
C SER A 49 -12.29 -11.16 -24.36
N ARG A 50 -11.09 -11.39 -23.84
CA ARG A 50 -10.87 -11.85 -22.45
C ARG A 50 -11.32 -10.79 -21.45
N GLU A 51 -11.11 -9.50 -21.77
CA GLU A 51 -11.46 -8.36 -20.93
C GLU A 51 -12.99 -8.18 -20.85
N GLU A 52 -13.69 -8.27 -21.98
CA GLU A 52 -15.17 -8.20 -21.99
C GLU A 52 -15.78 -9.42 -21.30
N SER A 53 -15.19 -10.61 -21.49
CA SER A 53 -15.60 -11.83 -20.81
C SER A 53 -15.43 -11.73 -19.29
N TYR A 54 -14.33 -11.13 -18.81
CA TYR A 54 -14.12 -10.84 -17.40
C TYR A 54 -15.18 -9.86 -16.87
N ALA A 55 -15.39 -8.73 -17.54
CA ALA A 55 -16.38 -7.73 -17.17
C ALA A 55 -17.80 -8.32 -17.11
N ALA A 56 -18.16 -9.14 -18.12
CA ALA A 56 -19.46 -9.83 -18.18
C ALA A 56 -19.63 -10.85 -17.03
N ARG A 57 -18.58 -11.61 -16.69
CA ARG A 57 -18.58 -12.56 -15.56
C ARG A 57 -18.83 -11.86 -14.23
N MET A 58 -18.14 -10.74 -13.97
CA MET A 58 -18.28 -9.99 -12.74
C MET A 58 -19.68 -9.35 -12.62
N LEU A 59 -20.18 -8.77 -13.69
CA LEU A 59 -21.51 -8.18 -13.71
C LEU A 59 -22.60 -9.25 -13.56
N THR A 60 -22.47 -10.39 -14.24
CA THR A 60 -23.37 -11.55 -14.14
C THR A 60 -23.51 -12.00 -12.69
N LYS A 61 -22.40 -12.11 -11.97
CA LYS A 61 -22.40 -12.48 -10.54
C LYS A 61 -23.28 -11.53 -9.73
N SER A 62 -23.08 -10.21 -9.87
CA SER A 62 -23.84 -9.21 -9.13
C SER A 62 -25.33 -9.18 -9.53
N LEU A 63 -25.64 -9.40 -10.80
CA LEU A 63 -27.02 -9.54 -11.28
C LEU A 63 -27.73 -10.75 -10.66
N GLN A 64 -27.06 -11.91 -10.66
CA GLN A 64 -27.62 -13.14 -10.08
C GLN A 64 -27.79 -13.04 -8.57
N GLU A 65 -26.86 -12.39 -7.87
CA GLU A 65 -26.98 -12.12 -6.43
C GLU A 65 -28.22 -11.25 -6.10
N ARG A 66 -28.67 -10.43 -7.06
CA ARG A 66 -29.89 -9.61 -6.95
C ARG A 66 -31.14 -10.28 -7.54
N GLY A 67 -31.04 -11.54 -7.96
CA GLY A 67 -32.15 -12.33 -8.43
C GLY A 67 -32.51 -12.13 -9.91
N TYR A 68 -31.71 -11.40 -10.69
CA TYR A 68 -31.88 -11.34 -12.13
C TYR A 68 -31.49 -12.67 -12.78
N VAL A 69 -32.20 -13.02 -13.86
CA VAL A 69 -31.94 -14.23 -14.65
C VAL A 69 -31.20 -13.83 -15.94
N ILE A 70 -30.04 -14.44 -16.19
CA ILE A 70 -29.28 -14.16 -17.42
C ILE A 70 -29.84 -15.01 -18.56
N ASN A 71 -30.37 -14.36 -19.57
CA ASN A 71 -30.98 -14.96 -20.76
C ASN A 71 -30.21 -14.54 -22.02
N ALA A 72 -29.77 -15.53 -22.83
CA ALA A 72 -28.96 -15.24 -24.02
C ALA A 72 -29.75 -14.50 -25.13
N ASN A 73 -31.05 -14.75 -25.28
CA ASN A 73 -31.82 -14.35 -26.48
C ASN A 73 -32.96 -13.35 -26.21
N SER A 74 -33.42 -13.17 -24.99
CA SER A 74 -34.45 -12.18 -24.64
C SER A 74 -34.45 -11.92 -23.12
N GLY A 75 -34.47 -10.68 -22.72
CA GLY A 75 -34.57 -10.25 -21.32
C GLY A 75 -35.40 -9.01 -21.21
N ASP A 76 -35.92 -8.76 -20.00
CA ASP A 76 -36.60 -7.48 -19.68
C ASP A 76 -35.61 -6.31 -19.81
N TYR A 77 -34.30 -6.58 -19.62
CA TYR A 77 -33.23 -5.62 -19.82
C TYR A 77 -32.18 -6.13 -20.83
N SER A 78 -31.54 -5.19 -21.50
CA SER A 78 -30.40 -5.44 -22.39
C SER A 78 -29.22 -4.59 -21.93
N ILE A 79 -28.11 -5.21 -21.56
CA ILE A 79 -26.86 -4.50 -21.23
C ILE A 79 -25.87 -4.71 -22.37
N LYS A 80 -25.36 -3.60 -22.92
CA LYS A 80 -24.45 -3.59 -24.07
C LYS A 80 -23.10 -3.03 -23.70
N PHE A 81 -22.03 -3.79 -23.97
CA PHE A 81 -20.65 -3.35 -23.85
C PHE A 81 -20.19 -2.72 -25.17
N LEU A 82 -19.56 -1.58 -25.08
CA LEU A 82 -19.11 -0.79 -26.23
C LEU A 82 -17.76 -0.15 -25.93
N ILE A 83 -16.90 -0.05 -26.94
CA ILE A 83 -15.65 0.73 -26.88
C ILE A 83 -15.78 1.92 -27.82
N ASP A 84 -15.56 3.13 -27.31
CA ASP A 84 -15.56 4.36 -28.12
C ASP A 84 -14.35 5.25 -27.76
N LYS A 85 -13.21 4.94 -28.40
CA LYS A 85 -11.93 5.66 -28.25
C LYS A 85 -11.96 7.11 -28.75
N ARG A 86 -12.98 7.48 -29.55
CA ARG A 86 -13.09 8.85 -30.10
C ARG A 86 -13.77 9.80 -29.12
N ARG A 87 -14.66 9.26 -28.28
CA ARG A 87 -15.47 10.03 -27.37
C ARG A 87 -14.94 10.02 -25.93
N TYR A 88 -14.25 8.98 -25.54
CA TYR A 88 -13.77 8.78 -24.19
C TYR A 88 -12.26 8.55 -24.16
N ASP A 89 -11.60 9.20 -23.22
CA ASP A 89 -10.18 8.99 -22.94
C ASP A 89 -9.93 7.53 -22.48
N ALA A 90 -8.67 7.12 -22.51
CA ALA A 90 -8.26 5.83 -21.95
C ALA A 90 -8.73 5.69 -20.48
N GLU A 91 -9.19 4.50 -20.11
CA GLU A 91 -9.73 4.16 -18.78
C GLU A 91 -11.00 4.94 -18.37
N ALA A 92 -11.49 5.87 -19.19
CA ALA A 92 -12.77 6.52 -18.95
C ALA A 92 -13.93 5.58 -19.31
N PHE A 93 -15.05 5.75 -18.61
CA PHE A 93 -16.26 5.02 -18.96
C PHE A 93 -17.52 5.88 -18.80
N ALA A 94 -18.59 5.43 -19.43
CA ALA A 94 -19.93 5.94 -19.21
C ALA A 94 -20.93 4.79 -19.04
N ILE A 95 -21.92 4.99 -18.16
CA ILE A 95 -23.11 4.15 -18.04
C ILE A 95 -24.28 4.99 -18.49
N ILE A 96 -25.00 4.54 -19.52
CA ILE A 96 -26.08 5.29 -20.16
C ILE A 96 -27.35 4.40 -20.18
N PRO A 97 -28.28 4.57 -19.22
CA PRO A 97 -29.59 3.94 -19.27
C PRO A 97 -30.48 4.61 -20.31
N GLU A 98 -31.07 3.79 -21.21
CA GLU A 98 -32.05 4.20 -22.22
C GLU A 98 -33.27 3.27 -22.14
N GLY A 99 -34.20 3.56 -21.23
CA GLY A 99 -35.29 2.63 -20.90
C GLY A 99 -34.74 1.31 -20.35
N ASN A 100 -35.08 0.20 -20.99
CA ASN A 100 -34.61 -1.13 -20.59
C ASN A 100 -33.24 -1.50 -21.19
N VAL A 101 -32.59 -0.59 -21.92
CA VAL A 101 -31.24 -0.79 -22.45
C VAL A 101 -30.24 0.00 -21.63
N ILE A 102 -29.20 -0.66 -21.12
CA ILE A 102 -28.09 -0.01 -20.42
C ILE A 102 -26.85 -0.18 -21.26
N LYS A 103 -26.28 0.92 -21.70
CA LYS A 103 -24.99 0.93 -22.39
C LYS A 103 -23.86 1.18 -21.42
N ILE A 104 -22.87 0.32 -21.42
CA ILE A 104 -21.59 0.51 -20.72
C ILE A 104 -20.55 0.79 -21.79
N ILE A 105 -20.01 2.01 -21.81
CA ILE A 105 -19.11 2.46 -22.85
C ILE A 105 -17.75 2.75 -22.20
N GLY A 106 -16.69 2.07 -22.64
CA GLY A 106 -15.33 2.35 -22.26
C GLY A 106 -14.59 3.15 -23.33
N GLY A 107 -13.64 4.01 -22.92
CA GLY A 107 -12.63 4.56 -23.84
C GLY A 107 -11.64 3.48 -24.32
N ASP A 108 -11.47 2.44 -23.50
CA ASP A 108 -10.73 1.22 -23.79
C ASP A 108 -11.33 0.05 -22.99
N TYR A 109 -10.71 -1.13 -23.05
CA TYR A 109 -11.15 -2.31 -22.28
C TYR A 109 -11.11 -2.09 -20.78
N ARG A 110 -10.14 -1.35 -20.24
CA ARG A 110 -10.04 -1.04 -18.82
C ARG A 110 -11.20 -0.14 -18.38
N GLY A 111 -11.51 0.89 -19.15
CA GLY A 111 -12.68 1.73 -18.91
C GLY A 111 -13.99 0.93 -18.96
N LEU A 112 -14.13 0.00 -19.90
CA LEU A 112 -15.28 -0.89 -19.98
C LEU A 112 -15.42 -1.77 -18.73
N ILE A 113 -14.33 -2.40 -18.27
CA ILE A 113 -14.29 -3.17 -17.01
C ILE A 113 -14.75 -2.30 -15.86
N TYR A 114 -14.22 -1.08 -15.73
CA TYR A 114 -14.60 -0.16 -14.65
C TYR A 114 -16.07 0.23 -14.72
N GLY A 115 -16.63 0.41 -15.90
CA GLY A 115 -18.06 0.65 -16.08
C GLY A 115 -18.91 -0.54 -15.62
N ALA A 116 -18.54 -1.76 -15.97
CA ALA A 116 -19.22 -2.98 -15.56
C ALA A 116 -19.11 -3.20 -14.04
N LEU A 117 -17.92 -2.99 -13.45
CA LEU A 117 -17.72 -3.07 -12.01
C LEU A 117 -18.46 -1.96 -11.24
N SER A 118 -18.61 -0.77 -11.85
CA SER A 118 -19.40 0.33 -11.28
C SER A 118 -20.89 -0.02 -11.23
N LEU A 119 -21.44 -0.62 -12.30
CA LEU A 119 -22.82 -1.11 -12.26
C LEU A 119 -22.98 -2.30 -11.30
N SER A 120 -21.98 -3.16 -11.18
CA SER A 120 -21.95 -4.23 -10.18
C SER A 120 -21.93 -3.68 -8.75
N GLU A 121 -21.23 -2.59 -8.50
CA GLU A 121 -21.22 -1.90 -7.19
C GLU A 121 -22.60 -1.32 -6.87
N ASP A 122 -23.28 -0.70 -7.84
CA ASP A 122 -24.67 -0.24 -7.68
C ASP A 122 -25.58 -1.38 -7.25
N LEU A 123 -25.52 -2.50 -7.96
CA LEU A 123 -26.33 -3.68 -7.64
C LEU A 123 -26.03 -4.20 -6.22
N ARG A 124 -24.76 -4.29 -5.84
CA ARG A 124 -24.38 -4.68 -4.47
C ARG A 124 -24.90 -3.72 -3.41
N ASN A 125 -25.01 -2.42 -3.75
CA ASN A 125 -25.58 -1.38 -2.88
C ASN A 125 -27.11 -1.24 -3.04
N GLU A 126 -27.79 -2.27 -3.57
CA GLU A 126 -29.25 -2.35 -3.71
C GLU A 126 -29.88 -1.38 -4.72
N ILE A 127 -29.07 -0.74 -5.55
CA ILE A 127 -29.55 0.08 -6.68
C ILE A 127 -29.85 -0.87 -7.85
N LEU A 128 -31.14 -1.11 -8.09
CA LEU A 128 -31.60 -2.00 -9.16
C LEU A 128 -31.47 -1.34 -10.54
N LEU A 129 -31.53 -2.16 -11.61
CA LEU A 129 -31.40 -1.69 -12.98
C LEU A 129 -32.42 -0.62 -13.37
N ASP A 130 -33.63 -0.67 -12.80
CA ASP A 130 -34.67 0.35 -12.99
C ASP A 130 -34.24 1.74 -12.48
N ASN A 131 -33.35 1.78 -11.53
CA ASN A 131 -32.83 3.00 -10.90
C ASN A 131 -31.41 3.35 -11.34
N ALA A 132 -30.90 2.70 -12.39
CA ALA A 132 -29.58 3.01 -12.91
C ALA A 132 -29.49 4.47 -13.38
N VAL A 133 -28.44 5.17 -12.98
CA VAL A 133 -28.24 6.60 -13.27
C VAL A 133 -27.13 6.77 -14.29
N ALA A 134 -27.40 7.65 -15.28
CA ALA A 134 -26.39 8.03 -16.26
C ALA A 134 -25.22 8.74 -15.60
N ARG A 135 -24.00 8.25 -15.85
CA ARG A 135 -22.76 8.84 -15.34
C ARG A 135 -21.56 8.55 -16.24
N SER A 136 -20.55 9.36 -16.10
CA SER A 136 -19.26 9.15 -16.74
C SER A 136 -18.15 9.48 -15.74
N GLU A 137 -17.13 8.65 -15.70
CA GLU A 137 -15.96 8.80 -14.86
C GLU A 137 -14.69 8.67 -15.72
N LYS A 138 -13.61 9.33 -15.31
CA LYS A 138 -12.29 9.22 -15.96
C LYS A 138 -11.17 9.33 -14.94
N PRO A 139 -10.01 8.70 -15.19
CA PRO A 139 -8.89 8.78 -14.28
C PRO A 139 -8.24 10.15 -14.31
N LYS A 140 -7.69 10.56 -13.16
CA LYS A 140 -6.82 11.73 -13.03
C LYS A 140 -5.34 11.36 -13.10
N LEU A 141 -4.99 10.13 -12.73
CA LEU A 141 -3.62 9.61 -12.76
C LEU A 141 -3.53 8.40 -13.70
N MET A 142 -2.45 8.33 -14.47
CA MET A 142 -2.20 7.26 -15.44
C MET A 142 -1.86 5.93 -14.76
N LEU A 143 -1.03 5.97 -13.69
CA LEU A 143 -0.53 4.79 -13.00
C LEU A 143 -1.04 4.77 -11.55
N ARG A 144 -1.69 3.67 -11.18
CA ARG A 144 -2.20 3.41 -9.84
C ARG A 144 -1.80 1.98 -9.47
N ALA A 145 -0.51 1.86 -9.14
CA ALA A 145 0.15 0.58 -8.99
C ALA A 145 0.15 0.07 -7.55
N VAL A 146 0.13 -1.25 -7.42
CA VAL A 146 0.47 -1.94 -6.17
C VAL A 146 1.91 -2.45 -6.27
N LYS A 147 2.74 -2.09 -5.28
CA LYS A 147 4.06 -2.69 -5.07
C LYS A 147 3.89 -3.99 -4.30
N TYR A 148 4.36 -5.09 -4.87
CA TYR A 148 4.26 -6.41 -4.27
C TYR A 148 5.63 -7.08 -4.23
N ASP A 149 6.20 -7.20 -3.03
CA ASP A 149 7.42 -7.99 -2.82
C ASP A 149 7.04 -9.47 -2.72
N LEU A 150 7.64 -10.30 -3.57
CA LEU A 150 7.40 -11.73 -3.57
C LEU A 150 8.16 -12.40 -2.41
N PRO A 151 7.59 -13.39 -1.73
CA PRO A 151 8.19 -13.97 -0.53
C PRO A 151 9.39 -14.88 -0.81
N TRP A 152 9.62 -15.29 -2.05
CA TRP A 152 10.77 -16.07 -2.47
C TRP A 152 11.82 -15.21 -3.17
N ASP A 153 13.08 -15.56 -3.05
CA ASP A 153 14.23 -14.84 -3.61
C ASP A 153 14.13 -13.32 -3.33
N THR A 154 13.94 -12.99 -2.06
CA THR A 154 13.81 -11.64 -1.56
C THR A 154 15.06 -11.24 -0.78
N TYR A 155 15.34 -9.95 -0.72
CA TYR A 155 16.41 -9.40 0.10
C TYR A 155 16.14 -9.50 1.61
N ARG A 156 14.97 -9.98 2.00
CA ARG A 156 14.56 -10.22 3.38
C ARG A 156 14.38 -11.69 3.64
N HIS A 157 14.84 -12.12 4.80
CA HIS A 157 14.68 -13.48 5.29
C HIS A 157 14.05 -13.41 6.66
N SER A 158 12.77 -13.72 6.78
CA SER A 158 12.06 -13.68 8.05
C SER A 158 10.97 -14.74 8.12
N GLU A 159 10.58 -15.08 9.35
CA GLU A 159 9.43 -15.95 9.59
C GLU A 159 8.15 -15.38 8.96
N ALA A 160 7.98 -14.06 9.00
CA ALA A 160 6.83 -13.38 8.42
C ALA A 160 6.72 -13.64 6.90
N LEU A 161 7.83 -13.61 6.16
CA LEU A 161 7.86 -13.91 4.73
C LEU A 161 7.57 -15.39 4.45
N ASN A 162 8.18 -16.30 5.22
CA ASN A 162 7.96 -17.74 5.07
C ASN A 162 6.48 -18.13 5.23
N LEU A 163 5.74 -17.40 6.09
CA LEU A 163 4.30 -17.61 6.28
C LEU A 163 3.47 -17.30 5.02
N HIS A 164 3.99 -16.50 4.09
CA HIS A 164 3.28 -16.09 2.88
C HIS A 164 3.62 -16.94 1.65
N ASP A 165 4.73 -17.68 1.65
CA ASP A 165 5.23 -18.41 0.48
C ASP A 165 4.17 -19.35 -0.12
N GLU A 166 3.59 -20.24 0.68
CA GLU A 166 2.55 -21.16 0.24
C GLU A 166 1.32 -20.44 -0.33
N THR A 167 0.89 -19.36 0.34
CA THR A 167 -0.28 -18.59 -0.09
C THR A 167 -0.02 -17.86 -1.42
N CYS A 168 1.16 -17.29 -1.60
CA CYS A 168 1.55 -16.62 -2.84
C CYS A 168 1.77 -17.59 -4.01
N ARG A 169 1.91 -18.89 -3.75
CA ARG A 169 1.93 -19.93 -4.79
C ARG A 169 0.54 -20.41 -5.20
N ASP A 170 -0.53 -20.06 -4.47
CA ASP A 170 -1.92 -20.41 -4.82
C ASP A 170 -2.47 -19.43 -5.88
N PRO A 171 -2.76 -19.87 -7.13
CA PRO A 171 -3.36 -18.99 -8.15
C PRO A 171 -4.69 -18.36 -7.71
N LYS A 172 -5.44 -19.00 -6.80
CA LYS A 172 -6.71 -18.44 -6.27
C LYS A 172 -6.49 -17.21 -5.41
N TYR A 173 -5.33 -17.11 -4.75
CA TYR A 173 -4.94 -15.90 -4.06
C TYR A 173 -4.79 -14.73 -5.04
N TRP A 174 -4.05 -14.95 -6.12
CA TRP A 174 -3.83 -13.92 -7.14
C TRP A 174 -5.11 -13.54 -7.87
N GLU A 175 -5.98 -14.50 -8.19
CA GLU A 175 -7.30 -14.22 -8.77
C GLU A 175 -8.08 -13.24 -7.89
N ALA A 176 -8.18 -13.50 -6.58
CA ALA A 176 -8.89 -12.64 -5.65
C ALA A 176 -8.18 -11.28 -5.44
N PHE A 177 -6.85 -11.27 -5.40
CA PHE A 177 -6.08 -10.03 -5.25
C PHE A 177 -6.24 -9.12 -6.46
N LEU A 178 -6.19 -9.67 -7.67
CA LEU A 178 -6.39 -8.92 -8.91
C LEU A 178 -7.84 -8.47 -9.09
N ASP A 179 -8.83 -9.25 -8.63
CA ASP A 179 -10.23 -8.81 -8.58
C ASP A 179 -10.38 -7.60 -7.64
N MET A 180 -9.76 -7.63 -6.46
CA MET A 180 -9.73 -6.49 -5.54
C MET A 180 -9.09 -5.27 -6.19
N MET A 181 -7.98 -5.43 -6.91
CA MET A 181 -7.32 -4.33 -7.64
C MET A 181 -8.26 -3.72 -8.69
N ALA A 182 -8.88 -4.53 -9.53
CA ALA A 182 -9.81 -4.06 -10.58
C ALA A 182 -11.02 -3.33 -9.99
N GLU A 183 -11.65 -3.90 -8.94
CA GLU A 183 -12.79 -3.29 -8.25
C GLU A 183 -12.47 -1.92 -7.65
N ASN A 184 -11.23 -1.72 -7.22
CA ASN A 184 -10.77 -0.47 -6.65
C ASN A 184 -10.04 0.46 -7.63
N ARG A 185 -10.08 0.18 -8.92
CA ARG A 185 -9.46 1.01 -9.98
C ARG A 185 -7.92 1.04 -9.93
N LEU A 186 -7.27 0.09 -9.28
CA LEU A 186 -5.83 -0.09 -9.34
C LEU A 186 -5.49 -0.79 -10.67
N ASN A 187 -4.59 -0.21 -11.45
CA ASN A 187 -4.36 -0.60 -12.82
C ASN A 187 -3.00 -1.21 -13.13
N ALA A 188 -2.15 -1.36 -12.12
CA ALA A 188 -0.84 -1.96 -12.31
C ALA A 188 -0.39 -2.77 -11.08
N LEU A 189 0.24 -3.92 -11.32
CA LEU A 189 0.89 -4.76 -10.33
C LEU A 189 2.39 -4.79 -10.62
N SER A 190 3.21 -4.34 -9.68
CA SER A 190 4.66 -4.49 -9.79
C SER A 190 5.14 -5.61 -8.87
N LEU A 191 5.82 -6.59 -9.45
CA LEU A 191 6.38 -7.76 -8.79
C LEU A 191 7.87 -7.51 -8.52
N TRP A 192 8.26 -7.51 -7.26
CA TRP A 192 9.62 -7.23 -6.80
C TRP A 192 10.30 -8.49 -6.30
N ASN A 193 11.53 -8.71 -6.74
CA ASN A 193 12.30 -9.91 -6.46
C ASN A 193 13.78 -9.61 -6.69
N LEU A 194 14.70 -10.29 -6.02
CA LEU A 194 16.14 -10.06 -6.26
C LEU A 194 16.52 -10.46 -7.67
N HIS A 195 16.22 -11.72 -8.04
CA HIS A 195 16.59 -12.31 -9.32
C HIS A 195 15.46 -13.18 -9.87
N PRO A 196 14.42 -12.59 -10.49
CA PRO A 196 13.20 -13.31 -10.85
C PRO A 196 13.36 -14.29 -12.01
N TYR A 197 14.38 -14.14 -12.83
CA TYR A 197 14.49 -14.85 -14.09
C TYR A 197 14.47 -16.38 -13.98
N PRO A 198 15.14 -17.03 -13.00
CA PRO A 198 15.14 -18.49 -12.87
C PRO A 198 13.75 -19.09 -12.66
N PHE A 199 12.81 -18.32 -12.07
CA PHE A 199 11.45 -18.75 -11.87
C PHE A 199 10.57 -18.62 -13.13
N MET A 200 11.05 -17.94 -14.15
CA MET A 200 10.27 -17.60 -15.35
C MET A 200 10.80 -18.29 -16.60
N ILE A 201 12.11 -18.39 -16.75
CA ILE A 201 12.77 -18.91 -17.94
C ILE A 201 13.96 -19.82 -17.60
N ILE A 202 14.34 -20.66 -18.55
CA ILE A 202 15.68 -21.26 -18.61
C ILE A 202 16.44 -20.49 -19.71
N PRO A 203 17.47 -19.72 -19.36
CA PRO A 203 18.21 -18.94 -20.36
C PRO A 203 18.80 -19.84 -21.45
N LYS A 204 18.60 -19.48 -22.72
CA LYS A 204 18.96 -20.33 -23.86
C LYS A 204 20.47 -20.61 -23.96
N ASN A 205 21.29 -19.58 -23.70
CA ASN A 205 22.75 -19.69 -23.75
C ASN A 205 23.40 -20.03 -22.41
N TYR A 206 22.62 -20.03 -21.32
CA TYR A 206 23.09 -20.29 -19.95
C TYR A 206 22.15 -21.23 -19.20
N PRO A 207 21.83 -22.42 -19.75
CA PRO A 207 20.88 -23.33 -19.12
C PRO A 207 21.32 -23.84 -17.75
N GLU A 208 22.62 -23.84 -17.48
CA GLU A 208 23.24 -24.16 -16.17
C GLU A 208 22.90 -23.15 -15.07
N ALA A 209 22.38 -21.98 -15.42
CA ALA A 209 21.92 -21.00 -14.44
C ALA A 209 20.63 -21.40 -13.73
N SER A 210 19.93 -22.44 -14.20
CA SER A 210 18.69 -22.90 -13.58
C SER A 210 18.96 -23.67 -12.28
N PRO A 211 18.46 -23.23 -11.11
CA PRO A 211 18.60 -23.94 -9.85
C PRO A 211 17.53 -25.06 -9.68
N PHE A 212 16.61 -25.21 -10.62
CA PHE A 212 15.46 -26.07 -10.52
C PHE A 212 15.54 -27.32 -11.41
N THR A 213 14.93 -28.41 -10.97
CA THR A 213 14.56 -29.51 -11.86
C THR A 213 13.57 -29.04 -12.92
N LYS A 214 13.40 -29.81 -13.99
CA LYS A 214 12.45 -29.48 -15.06
C LYS A 214 11.00 -29.41 -14.56
N GLU A 215 10.66 -30.22 -13.60
CA GLU A 215 9.33 -30.29 -12.99
C GLU A 215 9.07 -29.06 -12.11
N GLU A 216 9.99 -28.72 -11.22
CA GLU A 216 9.91 -27.54 -10.36
C GLU A 216 9.85 -26.24 -11.20
N PHE A 217 10.70 -26.16 -12.23
CA PHE A 217 10.68 -25.01 -13.14
C PHE A 217 9.31 -24.83 -13.81
N LYS A 218 8.67 -25.90 -14.28
CA LYS A 218 7.34 -25.82 -14.89
C LYS A 218 6.28 -25.32 -13.93
N GLU A 219 6.35 -25.67 -12.65
CA GLU A 219 5.42 -25.16 -11.64
C GLU A 219 5.59 -23.67 -11.45
N TRP A 220 6.82 -23.18 -11.34
CA TRP A 220 7.12 -21.74 -11.26
C TRP A 220 6.69 -20.99 -12.52
N GLN A 221 7.06 -21.48 -13.68
CA GLN A 221 6.68 -20.87 -14.96
C GLN A 221 5.16 -20.75 -15.08
N LYS A 222 4.43 -21.80 -14.74
CA LYS A 222 2.96 -21.82 -14.74
C LYS A 222 2.38 -20.78 -13.76
N LEU A 223 2.99 -20.61 -12.59
CA LEU A 223 2.56 -19.60 -11.63
C LEU A 223 2.68 -18.20 -12.21
N PHE A 224 3.86 -17.83 -12.75
CA PHE A 224 4.06 -16.50 -13.34
C PHE A 224 3.16 -16.28 -14.57
N GLN A 225 2.99 -17.27 -15.43
CA GLN A 225 2.05 -17.21 -16.55
C GLN A 225 0.62 -16.98 -16.07
N SER A 226 0.20 -17.65 -14.98
CA SER A 226 -1.12 -17.46 -14.39
C SER A 226 -1.31 -16.06 -13.83
N ILE A 227 -0.34 -15.53 -13.06
CA ILE A 227 -0.41 -14.18 -12.49
C ILE A 227 -0.54 -13.14 -13.60
N ILE A 228 0.36 -13.18 -14.58
CA ILE A 228 0.42 -12.21 -15.68
C ILE A 228 -0.82 -12.33 -16.58
N GLY A 229 -1.27 -13.55 -16.91
CA GLY A 229 -2.46 -13.78 -17.70
C GLY A 229 -3.74 -13.30 -17.02
N MET A 230 -3.92 -13.61 -15.73
CA MET A 230 -5.08 -13.11 -14.94
C MET A 230 -5.08 -11.58 -14.80
N ALA A 231 -3.91 -10.96 -14.66
CA ALA A 231 -3.79 -9.50 -14.65
C ALA A 231 -4.24 -8.91 -16.01
N ALA A 232 -3.79 -9.49 -17.10
CA ALA A 232 -4.14 -9.05 -18.43
C ALA A 232 -5.65 -9.21 -18.75
N GLU A 233 -6.32 -10.27 -18.28
CA GLU A 233 -7.79 -10.40 -18.37
C GLU A 233 -8.55 -9.24 -17.73
N ARG A 234 -7.97 -8.65 -16.69
CA ARG A 234 -8.50 -7.51 -15.93
C ARG A 234 -8.00 -6.16 -16.43
N ALA A 235 -7.28 -6.18 -17.57
CA ALA A 235 -6.56 -5.03 -18.11
C ALA A 235 -5.63 -4.36 -17.07
N ILE A 236 -5.07 -5.13 -16.15
CA ILE A 236 -4.06 -4.70 -15.18
C ILE A 236 -2.68 -4.90 -15.78
N GLU A 237 -1.89 -3.85 -15.80
CA GLU A 237 -0.50 -3.89 -16.23
C GLU A 237 0.36 -4.66 -15.23
N THR A 238 1.37 -5.36 -15.71
CA THR A 238 2.33 -6.08 -14.88
C THR A 238 3.75 -5.60 -15.14
N TYR A 239 4.48 -5.31 -14.08
CA TYR A 239 5.88 -4.90 -14.13
C TYR A 239 6.72 -5.87 -13.32
N LEU A 240 7.85 -6.31 -13.91
CA LEU A 240 8.86 -7.07 -13.20
C LEU A 240 9.98 -6.12 -12.77
N ILE A 241 10.27 -6.05 -11.48
CA ILE A 241 11.25 -5.12 -10.93
C ILE A 241 12.34 -5.91 -10.21
N PRO A 242 13.38 -6.33 -10.94
CA PRO A 242 14.53 -7.02 -10.35
C PRO A 242 15.42 -6.05 -9.59
N PHE A 243 16.16 -6.57 -8.64
CA PHE A 243 17.30 -5.87 -8.06
C PHE A 243 18.58 -6.14 -8.87
N ASN A 244 19.61 -5.36 -8.63
CA ASN A 244 20.87 -5.45 -9.35
C ASN A 244 21.92 -6.09 -8.44
N ILE A 245 22.82 -6.53 -8.94
CA ILE A 245 23.46 -7.27 -9.97
C ILE A 245 23.49 -8.69 -9.43
N PHE A 246 22.48 -9.48 -9.70
CA PHE A 246 22.37 -10.84 -9.20
C PHE A 246 22.44 -11.85 -10.34
N VAL A 247 23.01 -13.00 -10.04
CA VAL A 247 22.98 -14.21 -10.86
C VAL A 247 22.73 -15.40 -9.92
N THR A 248 22.38 -16.53 -10.47
CA THR A 248 22.19 -17.74 -9.64
C THR A 248 23.53 -18.27 -9.13
N PRO A 249 23.54 -18.99 -7.99
CA PRO A 249 24.73 -19.70 -7.53
C PRO A 249 25.29 -20.66 -8.58
N GLU A 250 24.43 -21.34 -9.32
CA GLU A 250 24.79 -22.27 -10.39
C GLU A 250 25.57 -21.56 -11.50
N PHE A 251 25.08 -20.39 -11.95
CA PHE A 251 25.78 -19.55 -12.93
C PHE A 251 27.15 -19.09 -12.40
N SER A 252 27.19 -18.61 -11.15
CA SER A 252 28.42 -18.14 -10.51
C SER A 252 29.49 -19.22 -10.49
N VAL A 253 29.13 -20.43 -10.10
CA VAL A 253 30.05 -21.59 -10.03
C VAL A 253 30.51 -22.01 -11.43
N ALA A 254 29.59 -22.10 -12.39
CA ALA A 254 29.88 -22.54 -13.75
C ALA A 254 30.86 -21.60 -14.46
N HIS A 255 30.79 -20.31 -14.20
CA HIS A 255 31.56 -19.28 -14.89
C HIS A 255 32.66 -18.64 -14.04
N ASN A 256 32.78 -19.02 -12.76
CA ASN A 256 33.72 -18.45 -11.79
C ASN A 256 33.64 -16.92 -11.72
N VAL A 257 32.41 -16.37 -11.64
CA VAL A 257 32.13 -14.94 -11.56
C VAL A 257 31.09 -14.68 -10.48
N ALA A 258 30.96 -13.43 -10.04
CA ALA A 258 29.92 -12.96 -9.12
C ALA A 258 29.78 -13.81 -7.84
N MET A 259 30.89 -14.31 -7.32
CA MET A 259 30.91 -15.19 -6.15
C MET A 259 30.35 -14.54 -4.89
N ASP A 260 30.40 -13.20 -4.79
CA ASP A 260 29.83 -12.44 -3.68
C ASP A 260 28.30 -12.47 -3.68
N ASN A 261 27.65 -12.80 -4.81
CA ASN A 261 26.21 -12.91 -4.93
C ASN A 261 25.66 -14.23 -4.37
N LEU A 262 26.53 -15.20 -4.02
CA LEU A 262 26.11 -16.46 -3.42
C LEU A 262 25.40 -16.25 -2.07
N ASP A 263 25.73 -15.16 -1.37
CA ASP A 263 25.10 -14.80 -0.10
C ASP A 263 23.85 -13.91 -0.25
N HIS A 264 23.47 -13.59 -1.47
CA HIS A 264 22.35 -12.68 -1.80
C HIS A 264 22.38 -11.36 -1.02
N HIS A 265 23.58 -10.79 -0.83
CA HIS A 265 23.72 -9.59 -0.01
C HIS A 265 23.31 -8.35 -0.79
N PHE A 266 22.25 -7.71 -0.37
CA PHE A 266 21.57 -6.62 -1.06
C PHE A 266 22.44 -5.38 -1.32
N TYR A 267 23.44 -5.11 -0.47
CA TYR A 267 24.31 -3.93 -0.58
C TYR A 267 25.68 -4.21 -1.15
N VAL A 268 26.04 -5.44 -1.39
CA VAL A 268 27.34 -5.80 -1.95
C VAL A 268 27.37 -5.46 -3.44
N ARG A 269 28.49 -4.92 -3.92
CA ARG A 269 28.70 -4.70 -5.34
C ARG A 269 28.67 -6.03 -6.08
N GLY A 270 27.73 -6.16 -7.01
CA GLY A 270 27.71 -7.29 -7.93
C GLY A 270 28.86 -7.23 -8.94
N GLU A 271 29.17 -8.39 -9.49
CA GLU A 271 30.16 -8.56 -10.55
C GLU A 271 29.67 -7.93 -11.86
N THR A 272 30.52 -7.11 -12.48
CA THR A 272 30.22 -6.40 -13.74
C THR A 272 30.92 -6.99 -14.97
N ALA A 273 31.43 -8.22 -14.88
CA ALA A 273 32.04 -8.93 -15.99
C ALA A 273 31.09 -9.02 -17.20
N GLN A 274 31.66 -9.05 -18.39
CA GLN A 274 30.91 -9.05 -19.65
C GLN A 274 29.89 -10.19 -19.70
N ILE A 275 30.24 -11.38 -19.22
CA ILE A 275 29.35 -12.54 -19.22
C ILE A 275 28.11 -12.32 -18.31
N VAL A 276 28.24 -11.58 -17.21
CA VAL A 276 27.11 -11.23 -16.33
C VAL A 276 26.18 -10.25 -17.03
N LYS A 277 26.75 -9.28 -17.77
CA LYS A 277 25.96 -8.36 -18.60
C LYS A 277 25.19 -9.10 -19.71
N ASP A 278 25.85 -10.04 -20.37
CA ASP A 278 25.27 -10.81 -21.46
C ASP A 278 24.14 -11.72 -20.97
N TYR A 279 24.36 -12.38 -19.83
CA TYR A 279 23.37 -13.19 -19.14
C TYR A 279 22.13 -12.35 -18.76
N THR A 280 22.34 -11.23 -18.05
CA THR A 280 21.23 -10.36 -17.62
C THR A 280 20.41 -9.84 -18.80
N ARG A 281 21.11 -9.42 -19.86
CA ARG A 281 20.48 -8.94 -21.10
C ARG A 281 19.65 -10.03 -21.77
N GLU A 282 20.18 -11.24 -21.86
CA GLU A 282 19.48 -12.39 -22.42
C GLU A 282 18.21 -12.69 -21.60
N CYS A 283 18.33 -12.74 -20.29
CA CYS A 283 17.18 -12.98 -19.39
C CYS A 283 16.06 -11.98 -19.62
N VAL A 284 16.37 -10.69 -19.69
CA VAL A 284 15.35 -9.64 -19.96
C VAL A 284 14.69 -9.83 -21.33
N THR A 285 15.50 -10.06 -22.35
CA THR A 285 14.98 -10.30 -23.72
C THR A 285 14.06 -11.50 -23.76
N GLN A 286 14.51 -12.64 -23.24
CA GLN A 286 13.77 -13.89 -23.28
C GLN A 286 12.49 -13.83 -22.44
N VAL A 287 12.50 -13.18 -21.28
CA VAL A 287 11.28 -12.98 -20.47
C VAL A 287 10.24 -12.18 -21.26
N LEU A 288 10.62 -11.11 -21.94
CA LEU A 288 9.69 -10.34 -22.76
C LEU A 288 9.15 -11.13 -23.98
N GLU A 289 9.96 -12.01 -24.56
CA GLU A 289 9.54 -12.88 -25.65
C GLU A 289 8.56 -13.99 -25.19
N GLU A 290 8.82 -14.62 -24.03
CA GLU A 290 8.04 -15.76 -23.54
C GLU A 290 6.79 -15.35 -22.74
N TYR A 291 6.74 -14.10 -22.26
CA TYR A 291 5.60 -13.54 -21.51
C TYR A 291 4.99 -12.34 -22.26
N PRO A 292 4.23 -12.56 -23.33
CA PRO A 292 3.72 -11.47 -24.18
C PRO A 292 2.76 -10.53 -23.43
N ASP A 293 2.11 -11.00 -22.37
CA ASP A 293 1.22 -10.19 -21.52
C ASP A 293 1.96 -9.38 -20.43
N LEU A 294 3.26 -9.61 -20.22
CA LEU A 294 4.05 -8.79 -19.30
C LEU A 294 4.19 -7.38 -19.90
N THR A 295 3.76 -6.36 -19.16
CA THR A 295 3.74 -4.98 -19.65
C THR A 295 5.14 -4.38 -19.75
N GLY A 296 6.02 -4.64 -18.77
CA GLY A 296 7.35 -4.07 -18.81
C GLY A 296 8.22 -4.39 -17.62
N PHE A 297 9.29 -3.63 -17.49
CA PHE A 297 10.28 -3.75 -16.44
C PHE A 297 10.39 -2.49 -15.60
N GLY A 298 10.94 -2.65 -14.38
CA GLY A 298 11.43 -1.55 -13.59
C GLY A 298 12.90 -1.71 -13.25
N LEU A 299 13.55 -0.61 -12.93
CA LEU A 299 14.95 -0.54 -12.51
C LEU A 299 15.03 -0.14 -11.04
N THR A 300 16.00 -0.70 -10.32
CA THR A 300 16.32 -0.36 -8.93
C THR A 300 17.72 0.24 -8.84
N LEU A 301 17.87 1.46 -9.30
CA LEU A 301 19.17 2.10 -9.41
C LEU A 301 19.82 2.35 -8.04
N GLY A 302 21.05 1.90 -7.86
CA GLY A 302 21.89 2.09 -6.67
C GLY A 302 21.93 0.91 -5.71
N GLU A 303 20.88 0.10 -5.65
CA GLU A 303 20.81 -1.08 -4.80
C GLU A 303 21.59 -2.24 -5.42
N GLY A 304 22.43 -2.92 -4.66
CA GLY A 304 23.39 -3.92 -5.17
C GLY A 304 24.54 -3.35 -6.02
N MET A 305 24.69 -2.04 -6.06
CA MET A 305 25.64 -1.32 -6.91
C MET A 305 26.64 -0.49 -6.07
N ALA A 306 26.95 -0.94 -4.86
CA ALA A 306 27.94 -0.29 -4.01
C ALA A 306 29.30 -0.19 -4.70
N GLY A 307 30.01 0.92 -4.53
CA GLY A 307 31.30 1.16 -5.16
C GLY A 307 31.26 1.64 -6.59
N MET A 308 30.09 1.68 -7.23
CA MET A 308 29.92 2.22 -8.59
C MET A 308 29.58 3.72 -8.54
N THR A 309 30.16 4.47 -9.47
CA THR A 309 29.78 5.87 -9.70
C THR A 309 28.35 5.96 -10.29
N PRO A 310 27.68 7.12 -10.21
CA PRO A 310 26.38 7.31 -10.85
C PRO A 310 26.40 6.98 -12.35
N GLN A 311 27.46 7.34 -13.07
CA GLN A 311 27.65 7.04 -14.49
C GLN A 311 27.77 5.54 -14.76
N GLU A 312 28.53 4.81 -13.95
CA GLU A 312 28.68 3.35 -14.09
C GLU A 312 27.37 2.62 -13.82
N ARG A 313 26.56 3.10 -12.87
CA ARG A 313 25.24 2.54 -12.58
C ARG A 313 24.29 2.69 -13.77
N GLU A 314 24.21 3.89 -14.34
CA GLU A 314 23.40 4.14 -15.55
C GLU A 314 23.90 3.34 -16.76
N ALA A 315 25.20 3.25 -16.94
CA ALA A 315 25.79 2.44 -18.01
C ALA A 315 25.43 0.95 -17.86
N TRP A 316 25.47 0.41 -16.63
CA TRP A 316 25.04 -0.95 -16.35
C TRP A 316 23.59 -1.17 -16.77
N MET A 317 22.66 -0.29 -16.35
CA MET A 317 21.25 -0.40 -16.71
C MET A 317 21.03 -0.34 -18.22
N THR A 318 21.73 0.59 -18.89
CA THR A 318 21.65 0.75 -20.34
C THR A 318 22.14 -0.50 -21.07
N GLU A 319 23.28 -1.06 -20.66
CA GLU A 319 23.92 -2.21 -21.33
C GLU A 319 23.20 -3.54 -21.03
N THR A 320 22.41 -3.62 -19.99
CA THR A 320 21.72 -4.85 -19.57
C THR A 320 20.24 -4.77 -19.79
N ILE A 321 19.48 -4.17 -18.87
CA ILE A 321 18.02 -4.21 -18.87
C ILE A 321 17.47 -3.44 -20.07
N ILE A 322 17.90 -2.20 -20.29
CA ILE A 322 17.42 -1.37 -21.41
C ILE A 322 17.72 -2.02 -22.76
N GLU A 323 18.96 -2.48 -22.96
CA GLU A 323 19.32 -3.17 -24.19
C GLU A 323 18.59 -4.51 -24.34
N GLY A 324 18.33 -5.23 -23.24
CA GLY A 324 17.51 -6.43 -23.25
C GLY A 324 16.06 -6.16 -23.68
N MET A 325 15.46 -5.10 -23.16
CA MET A 325 14.12 -4.65 -23.58
C MET A 325 14.09 -4.28 -25.06
N ARG A 326 15.09 -3.55 -25.53
CA ARG A 326 15.20 -3.14 -26.94
C ARG A 326 15.32 -4.34 -27.88
N ARG A 327 16.06 -5.39 -27.50
CA ARG A 327 16.26 -6.61 -28.29
C ARG A 327 14.99 -7.48 -28.40
N ALA A 328 14.11 -7.44 -27.43
CA ALA A 328 12.84 -8.18 -27.47
C ALA A 328 11.92 -7.75 -28.62
N ASN A 329 12.23 -6.67 -29.33
CA ASN A 329 11.57 -6.18 -30.52
C ASN A 329 10.04 -6.02 -30.38
N ARG A 330 9.59 -5.68 -29.18
CA ARG A 330 8.21 -5.27 -28.90
C ARG A 330 8.20 -4.06 -27.98
N PRO A 331 7.23 -3.15 -28.13
CA PRO A 331 7.03 -2.06 -27.18
C PRO A 331 6.77 -2.62 -25.78
N SER A 332 7.39 -2.02 -24.78
CA SER A 332 7.17 -2.33 -23.38
C SER A 332 7.28 -1.06 -22.54
N LYS A 333 6.75 -1.08 -21.32
CA LYS A 333 6.80 0.08 -20.42
C LYS A 333 8.00 -0.02 -19.49
N LEU A 334 8.49 1.15 -19.05
CA LEU A 334 9.64 1.25 -18.15
C LEU A 334 9.29 2.09 -16.93
N VAL A 335 9.61 1.54 -15.75
CA VAL A 335 9.68 2.27 -14.49
C VAL A 335 11.15 2.45 -14.13
N HIS A 336 11.65 3.67 -14.20
CA HIS A 336 13.02 3.98 -13.84
C HIS A 336 13.04 4.58 -12.44
N ARG A 337 13.36 3.77 -11.43
CA ARG A 337 13.49 4.26 -10.08
C ARG A 337 14.72 5.16 -9.98
N VAL A 338 14.54 6.34 -9.42
CA VAL A 338 15.65 7.28 -9.24
C VAL A 338 16.64 6.76 -8.21
N PRO A 339 17.91 7.19 -8.29
CA PRO A 339 18.97 6.64 -7.45
C PRO A 339 18.71 6.92 -5.97
N PHE A 340 19.03 5.93 -5.18
CA PHE A 340 18.85 5.92 -3.73
C PHE A 340 20.13 6.36 -2.98
N SER A 341 21.27 6.42 -3.67
CA SER A 341 22.50 6.97 -3.13
C SER A 341 23.33 7.66 -4.21
N SER A 342 24.06 8.69 -3.83
CA SER A 342 24.98 9.44 -4.70
C SER A 342 26.44 8.97 -4.60
N THR A 343 26.78 8.30 -3.51
CA THR A 343 28.14 7.81 -3.25
C THR A 343 28.12 6.35 -2.86
N THR A 344 29.28 5.74 -2.80
CA THR A 344 29.48 4.36 -2.36
C THR A 344 29.09 4.11 -0.90
N GLU A 345 29.01 5.18 -0.10
CA GLU A 345 28.88 5.10 1.36
C GLU A 345 27.60 5.73 1.90
N SER A 346 26.94 6.63 1.14
CA SER A 346 25.74 7.33 1.60
C SER A 346 24.48 6.64 1.11
N LEU A 347 23.81 5.95 1.99
CA LEU A 347 22.46 5.43 1.73
C LEU A 347 21.42 6.52 1.90
N GLY A 348 20.47 6.56 0.99
CA GLY A 348 19.30 7.42 1.07
C GLY A 348 19.49 8.88 0.68
N ASN A 349 20.71 9.31 0.37
CA ASN A 349 21.00 10.67 -0.05
C ASN A 349 21.45 10.71 -1.50
N THR A 350 20.91 11.66 -2.26
CA THR A 350 21.35 11.97 -3.62
C THR A 350 22.04 13.34 -3.67
N SER A 351 22.64 13.67 -4.81
CA SER A 351 23.17 14.99 -5.11
C SER A 351 22.51 15.53 -6.39
N VAL A 352 22.52 16.83 -6.55
CA VAL A 352 22.03 17.48 -7.78
C VAL A 352 22.72 16.91 -9.02
N GLU A 353 24.00 16.60 -8.94
CA GLU A 353 24.74 16.03 -10.07
C GLU A 353 24.28 14.61 -10.38
N THR A 354 24.14 13.75 -9.38
CA THR A 354 23.59 12.39 -9.54
C THR A 354 22.21 12.43 -10.19
N GLU A 355 21.34 13.32 -9.73
CA GLU A 355 20.00 13.46 -10.30
C GLU A 355 20.03 13.94 -11.76
N ARG A 356 20.94 14.86 -12.11
CA ARG A 356 21.12 15.30 -13.51
C ARG A 356 21.59 14.16 -14.42
N ILE A 357 22.48 13.30 -13.92
CA ILE A 357 22.96 12.12 -14.66
C ILE A 357 21.79 11.17 -14.94
N THR A 358 21.03 10.83 -13.91
CA THR A 358 19.88 9.93 -14.05
C THR A 358 18.80 10.56 -14.94
N ARG A 359 18.48 11.84 -14.78
CA ARG A 359 17.55 12.55 -15.65
C ARG A 359 17.97 12.47 -17.11
N ALA A 360 19.25 12.74 -17.41
CA ALA A 360 19.76 12.64 -18.77
C ALA A 360 19.70 11.22 -19.33
N SER A 361 19.87 10.20 -18.49
CA SER A 361 19.67 8.80 -18.88
C SER A 361 18.24 8.50 -19.22
N ILE A 362 17.27 8.87 -18.38
CA ILE A 362 15.83 8.68 -18.62
C ILE A 362 15.39 9.37 -19.92
N GLU A 363 15.83 10.62 -20.15
CA GLU A 363 15.48 11.37 -21.35
C GLU A 363 16.09 10.72 -22.62
N ARG A 364 17.31 10.21 -22.56
CA ARG A 364 17.94 9.45 -23.64
C ARG A 364 17.22 8.12 -23.89
N GLU A 365 16.81 7.40 -22.86
CA GLU A 365 16.06 6.14 -22.98
C GLU A 365 14.70 6.36 -23.64
N ALA A 366 14.01 7.43 -23.30
CA ALA A 366 12.77 7.81 -23.96
C ALA A 366 12.97 8.07 -25.48
N ASP A 367 14.12 8.66 -25.88
CA ASP A 367 14.44 8.91 -27.28
C ASP A 367 14.83 7.63 -28.05
N MET A 368 15.11 6.53 -27.38
CA MET A 368 15.45 5.24 -28.04
C MET A 368 14.23 4.56 -28.70
N GLY A 369 13.00 4.96 -28.36
CA GLY A 369 11.78 4.51 -29.01
C GLY A 369 11.38 3.05 -28.76
N PHE A 370 11.89 2.41 -27.70
CA PHE A 370 11.53 1.04 -27.31
C PHE A 370 10.40 0.99 -26.28
N THR A 371 10.04 2.13 -25.70
CA THR A 371 9.00 2.21 -24.68
C THR A 371 7.64 2.53 -25.26
N GLU A 372 6.58 1.95 -24.67
CA GLU A 372 5.19 2.31 -24.93
C GLU A 372 4.73 3.33 -23.88
N GLY A 373 4.46 4.55 -24.31
CA GLY A 373 4.10 5.65 -23.41
C GLY A 373 5.30 6.24 -22.66
N PRO A 374 5.05 7.10 -21.66
CA PRO A 374 6.10 7.75 -20.91
C PRO A 374 6.85 6.76 -20.01
N ILE A 375 8.14 6.99 -19.83
CA ILE A 375 8.89 6.35 -18.75
C ILE A 375 8.38 6.92 -17.43
N PHE A 376 8.25 6.09 -16.40
CA PHE A 376 7.90 6.51 -15.06
C PHE A 376 9.16 6.65 -14.20
N ALA A 377 9.47 7.89 -13.80
CA ALA A 377 10.56 8.16 -12.86
C ALA A 377 10.00 8.01 -11.42
N ASP A 378 10.41 6.95 -10.71
CA ASP A 378 9.81 6.58 -9.42
C ASP A 378 10.62 7.07 -8.22
N PHE A 379 9.94 7.68 -7.26
CA PHE A 379 10.49 8.28 -6.05
C PHE A 379 9.86 7.72 -4.78
N LYS A 380 10.66 7.47 -3.76
CA LYS A 380 10.16 7.19 -2.40
C LYS A 380 9.64 8.47 -1.74
N PHE A 381 8.33 8.58 -1.56
CA PHE A 381 7.69 9.71 -0.88
C PHE A 381 7.99 9.67 0.62
N ASN A 382 8.65 10.70 1.16
CA ASN A 382 8.99 10.80 2.59
C ASN A 382 9.64 9.52 3.17
N TRP A 383 10.63 8.94 2.51
CA TRP A 383 11.14 7.61 2.84
C TRP A 383 10.10 6.50 2.74
N SER A 384 9.11 6.68 1.90
CA SER A 384 7.95 5.80 1.77
C SER A 384 6.98 5.78 2.95
N HIS A 385 7.15 6.66 3.92
CA HIS A 385 6.18 6.85 5.01
C HIS A 385 5.01 7.71 4.53
N SER A 386 4.22 7.17 3.61
CA SER A 386 3.05 7.86 3.03
C SER A 386 1.99 8.22 4.06
N LEU A 387 1.92 7.45 5.15
CA LEU A 387 0.97 7.70 6.25
C LEU A 387 1.53 8.68 7.29
N SER A 388 2.44 9.57 6.93
CA SER A 388 2.95 10.63 7.78
C SER A 388 2.19 11.94 7.55
N THR A 389 2.69 12.76 6.66
CA THR A 389 2.11 14.04 6.24
C THR A 389 1.84 14.01 4.75
N PRO A 390 0.78 14.66 4.25
CA PRO A 390 0.56 14.79 2.82
C PRO A 390 1.55 15.73 2.14
N LYS A 391 2.41 16.42 2.90
CA LYS A 391 3.47 17.28 2.35
C LYS A 391 4.68 16.45 1.97
N LEU A 392 5.19 16.67 0.78
CA LEU A 392 6.48 16.12 0.39
C LEU A 392 7.59 16.89 1.13
N ILE A 393 8.25 16.22 2.06
CA ILE A 393 9.34 16.78 2.86
C ILE A 393 10.69 16.36 2.31
N LYS A 394 10.80 15.10 1.91
CA LYS A 394 12.04 14.51 1.39
C LYS A 394 11.74 13.37 0.42
N VAL A 395 12.70 13.05 -0.42
CA VAL A 395 12.67 11.84 -1.25
C VAL A 395 13.80 10.91 -0.83
N HIS A 396 13.53 9.61 -0.85
CA HIS A 396 14.46 8.60 -0.34
C HIS A 396 14.93 9.04 1.06
N GLY A 397 15.15 9.64 1.73
CA GLY A 397 15.67 10.11 3.01
C GLY A 397 16.54 11.35 2.91
N GLY A 398 16.80 11.77 1.69
CA GLY A 398 17.61 12.95 1.40
C GLY A 398 16.79 14.22 1.16
N PRO A 399 17.47 15.34 0.89
CA PRO A 399 16.82 16.55 0.45
C PRO A 399 16.01 16.35 -0.82
N LEU A 400 14.93 17.06 -0.96
CA LEU A 400 14.21 17.16 -2.21
C LEU A 400 14.88 18.23 -3.09
N TYR A 401 15.43 17.79 -4.22
CA TYR A 401 15.87 18.70 -5.28
C TYR A 401 14.78 18.73 -6.36
N ASP A 402 14.73 19.84 -7.10
CA ASP A 402 13.75 20.01 -8.19
C ASP A 402 14.26 19.54 -9.57
N THR A 403 15.39 18.88 -9.60
CA THR A 403 16.14 18.49 -10.80
C THR A 403 15.30 17.72 -11.83
N TYR A 404 14.38 16.84 -11.39
CA TYR A 404 13.58 16.05 -12.30
C TYR A 404 12.34 16.76 -12.86
N PHE A 405 11.90 17.86 -12.25
CA PHE A 405 10.68 18.55 -12.65
C PHE A 405 10.87 20.07 -12.86
N ASN A 406 12.11 20.55 -12.82
CA ASN A 406 12.44 21.94 -13.13
C ASN A 406 13.69 22.02 -14.05
N PRO A 407 13.51 22.24 -15.36
CA PRO A 407 12.22 22.35 -16.05
C PRO A 407 11.47 21.00 -16.14
N VAL A 408 10.16 21.05 -16.33
CA VAL A 408 9.35 19.84 -16.57
C VAL A 408 9.79 19.20 -17.87
N SER A 409 9.92 17.87 -17.88
CA SER A 409 10.18 17.06 -19.09
C SER A 409 8.86 16.49 -19.64
N ASP A 410 8.76 16.39 -20.94
CA ASP A 410 7.67 15.70 -21.64
C ASP A 410 7.97 14.23 -21.91
N LYS A 411 9.20 13.78 -21.67
CA LYS A 411 9.71 12.43 -21.98
C LYS A 411 9.39 11.40 -20.89
N TYR A 412 9.12 11.84 -19.69
CA TYR A 412 8.78 10.97 -18.56
C TYR A 412 7.73 11.60 -17.64
N LYS A 413 7.17 10.79 -16.77
CA LYS A 413 6.28 11.21 -15.70
C LYS A 413 6.86 10.77 -14.34
N VAL A 414 6.75 11.64 -13.35
CA VAL A 414 7.12 11.30 -11.97
C VAL A 414 6.08 10.38 -11.36
N THR A 415 6.51 9.39 -10.59
CA THR A 415 5.64 8.56 -9.76
C THR A 415 6.11 8.58 -8.31
N TRP A 416 5.17 8.41 -7.39
CA TRP A 416 5.45 8.35 -5.97
C TRP A 416 5.27 6.93 -5.44
N THR A 417 6.32 6.36 -4.87
CA THR A 417 6.19 5.17 -4.03
C THR A 417 5.74 5.62 -2.64
N ALA A 418 4.46 5.39 -2.35
CA ALA A 418 3.75 5.76 -1.14
C ALA A 418 3.25 4.49 -0.43
N ARG A 419 4.03 3.98 0.53
CA ARG A 419 3.83 2.68 1.17
C ARG A 419 3.28 2.83 2.59
N ASN A 420 2.91 1.71 3.20
CA ASN A 420 2.34 1.63 4.53
C ASN A 420 2.98 0.53 5.39
N GLU A 421 4.31 0.51 5.45
CA GLU A 421 5.07 -0.47 6.23
C GLU A 421 4.71 -0.52 7.70
N ASP A 422 4.22 0.59 8.19
CA ASP A 422 3.92 0.85 9.59
C ASP A 422 2.53 0.42 10.04
N ILE A 423 1.70 -0.10 9.10
CA ILE A 423 0.36 -0.61 9.38
C ILE A 423 0.11 -1.90 8.62
N PHE A 424 -0.05 -3.02 9.31
CA PHE A 424 -0.32 -4.31 8.68
C PHE A 424 -1.35 -5.17 9.42
N CYS A 425 -1.56 -4.97 10.72
CA CYS A 425 -2.52 -5.71 11.53
C CYS A 425 -3.85 -4.97 11.66
N LEU A 426 -3.85 -3.77 12.18
CA LEU A 426 -5.07 -2.99 12.38
C LEU A 426 -5.59 -2.44 11.05
N ARG A 427 -6.91 -2.45 10.86
CA ARG A 427 -7.52 -1.78 9.70
C ARG A 427 -7.30 -0.29 9.79
N TRP A 428 -7.04 0.29 8.63
CA TRP A 428 -6.87 1.72 8.53
C TRP A 428 -7.52 2.27 7.26
N GLY A 429 -8.07 3.49 7.37
CA GLY A 429 -8.56 4.23 6.21
C GLY A 429 -9.09 5.60 6.62
N VAL A 430 -8.47 6.65 6.06
CA VAL A 430 -8.83 8.06 6.27
C VAL A 430 -8.97 8.74 4.91
N PRO A 431 -10.19 8.79 4.33
CA PRO A 431 -10.41 9.35 2.98
C PRO A 431 -9.92 10.77 2.84
N GLU A 432 -10.14 11.64 3.84
CA GLU A 432 -9.71 13.03 3.81
C GLU A 432 -8.19 13.17 3.68
N PHE A 433 -7.43 12.34 4.40
CA PHE A 433 -5.96 12.33 4.32
C PHE A 433 -5.49 11.93 2.93
N VAL A 434 -5.99 10.79 2.40
CA VAL A 434 -5.57 10.29 1.08
C VAL A 434 -5.97 11.29 -0.02
N ARG A 435 -7.16 11.88 0.07
CA ARG A 435 -7.60 12.93 -0.86
C ARG A 435 -6.68 14.15 -0.83
N ALA A 436 -6.30 14.61 0.35
CA ALA A 436 -5.37 15.72 0.51
C ALA A 436 -3.99 15.36 -0.05
N HIS A 437 -3.51 14.14 0.23
CA HIS A 437 -2.24 13.62 -0.28
C HIS A 437 -2.21 13.62 -1.81
N VAL A 438 -3.22 13.04 -2.45
CA VAL A 438 -3.32 12.95 -3.91
C VAL A 438 -3.45 14.36 -4.53
N LYS A 439 -4.33 15.21 -4.02
CA LYS A 439 -4.51 16.57 -4.55
C LYS A 439 -3.26 17.42 -4.45
N LEU A 440 -2.51 17.31 -3.37
CA LEU A 440 -1.30 18.10 -3.16
C LEU A 440 -0.14 17.63 -4.05
N ASN A 441 -0.05 16.34 -4.33
CA ASN A 441 1.12 15.72 -4.96
C ASN A 441 0.87 15.20 -6.38
N SER A 442 -0.14 15.72 -7.08
CA SER A 442 -0.46 15.32 -8.47
C SER A 442 -0.47 16.51 -9.44
N PRO A 443 0.61 17.33 -9.50
CA PRO A 443 0.77 18.30 -10.60
C PRO A 443 0.91 17.56 -11.93
N ALA A 444 0.78 18.28 -13.06
CA ALA A 444 0.72 17.72 -14.40
C ALA A 444 1.91 16.83 -14.82
N TYR A 445 3.06 16.99 -14.18
CA TYR A 445 4.23 16.16 -14.42
C TYR A 445 4.19 14.82 -13.66
N VAL A 446 3.26 14.62 -12.73
CA VAL A 446 3.09 13.37 -11.99
C VAL A 446 2.16 12.45 -12.76
N GLY A 447 2.63 11.23 -13.03
CA GLY A 447 1.88 10.18 -13.72
C GLY A 447 1.14 9.24 -12.79
N GLY A 448 1.57 9.07 -11.54
CA GLY A 448 0.90 8.13 -10.66
C GLY A 448 1.61 7.78 -9.37
N TYR A 449 1.14 6.66 -8.79
CA TYR A 449 1.58 6.17 -7.49
C TYR A 449 1.80 4.66 -7.50
N PHE A 450 2.76 4.22 -6.70
CA PHE A 450 2.89 2.87 -6.21
C PHE A 450 2.49 2.85 -4.73
N ILE A 451 1.46 2.10 -4.39
CA ILE A 451 1.02 1.87 -3.00
C ILE A 451 1.35 0.44 -2.58
N GLY A 452 1.20 0.11 -1.32
CA GLY A 452 1.44 -1.22 -0.79
C GLY A 452 2.43 -1.20 0.36
N SER A 453 3.25 -2.23 0.48
CA SER A 453 4.25 -2.34 1.53
C SER A 453 5.67 -2.35 0.97
N GLU A 454 6.64 -1.96 1.77
CA GLU A 454 8.06 -2.14 1.47
C GLU A 454 8.50 -3.57 1.70
N THR A 455 7.99 -4.15 2.78
CA THR A 455 8.43 -5.49 3.19
C THR A 455 7.67 -6.56 2.43
N TYR A 456 6.37 -6.56 2.56
CA TYR A 456 5.45 -7.49 1.91
C TYR A 456 4.01 -7.02 2.13
N ILE A 457 3.13 -7.45 1.25
CA ILE A 457 1.69 -7.38 1.50
C ILE A 457 1.32 -8.70 2.17
N PRO A 458 0.73 -8.68 3.39
CA PRO A 458 0.31 -9.91 4.04
C PRO A 458 -0.66 -10.71 3.14
N ALA A 459 -0.27 -11.92 2.78
CA ALA A 459 -1.12 -12.83 1.99
C ALA A 459 -1.95 -13.72 2.91
N LYS A 460 -1.28 -14.46 3.80
CA LYS A 460 -1.92 -15.25 4.84
C LYS A 460 -2.20 -14.39 6.07
N ASP A 461 -3.39 -14.47 6.63
CA ASP A 461 -3.66 -13.92 7.96
C ASP A 461 -3.13 -14.86 9.03
N TYR A 462 -2.00 -14.48 9.65
CA TYR A 462 -1.34 -15.23 10.73
C TYR A 462 -1.49 -14.54 12.09
N PHE A 463 -2.11 -13.38 12.11
CA PHE A 463 -2.27 -12.57 13.33
C PHE A 463 -3.66 -12.66 13.96
N THR A 464 -4.67 -13.10 13.26
CA THR A 464 -6.01 -13.33 13.81
C THR A 464 -6.04 -14.63 14.61
N THR A 465 -6.45 -14.57 15.88
CA THR A 465 -6.48 -15.75 16.79
C THR A 465 -7.51 -16.80 16.39
N ASP A 466 -8.67 -16.36 15.90
CA ASP A 466 -9.80 -17.24 15.59
C ASP A 466 -10.38 -16.92 14.20
N MET A 467 -9.82 -17.58 13.19
CA MET A 467 -10.26 -17.43 11.80
C MET A 467 -11.72 -17.88 11.57
N SER A 468 -12.33 -18.62 12.50
CA SER A 468 -13.76 -18.97 12.39
C SER A 468 -14.68 -17.75 12.53
N LYS A 469 -14.17 -16.68 13.13
CA LYS A 469 -14.83 -15.37 13.26
C LYS A 469 -14.46 -14.39 12.15
N ALA A 470 -13.61 -14.80 11.22
CA ALA A 470 -13.26 -13.97 10.06
C ALA A 470 -14.27 -14.18 8.93
N ASN A 471 -14.60 -13.12 8.19
CA ASN A 471 -15.32 -13.21 6.92
C ASN A 471 -14.40 -12.95 5.72
N TRP A 472 -13.09 -13.12 5.92
CA TRP A 472 -12.04 -13.02 4.91
C TRP A 472 -11.21 -14.29 4.91
N LYS A 473 -10.60 -14.61 3.78
CA LYS A 473 -9.69 -15.75 3.61
C LYS A 473 -8.24 -15.29 3.65
N TRP A 474 -7.94 -14.17 2.99
CA TRP A 474 -6.59 -13.62 2.88
C TRP A 474 -6.47 -12.28 3.59
N ALA A 475 -5.29 -11.95 4.03
CA ALA A 475 -5.04 -10.78 4.85
C ALA A 475 -5.40 -9.45 4.16
N PHE A 476 -5.22 -9.35 2.83
CA PHE A 476 -5.57 -8.13 2.10
C PHE A 476 -7.09 -7.83 2.12
N GLU A 477 -7.94 -8.86 2.19
CA GLU A 477 -9.40 -8.67 2.28
C GLU A 477 -9.80 -8.01 3.59
N ARG A 478 -8.98 -8.19 4.62
CA ARG A 478 -9.14 -7.50 5.90
C ARG A 478 -8.84 -6.00 5.77
N GLN A 479 -7.86 -5.63 4.95
CA GLN A 479 -7.46 -4.24 4.67
C GLN A 479 -8.27 -3.60 3.52
N TRP A 480 -9.51 -4.06 3.30
CA TRP A 480 -10.35 -3.64 2.17
C TRP A 480 -10.51 -2.12 2.07
N LEU A 481 -10.62 -1.42 3.22
CA LEU A 481 -10.82 0.03 3.26
C LEU A 481 -9.59 0.78 2.73
N TYR A 482 -8.39 0.32 3.08
CA TYR A 482 -7.13 0.87 2.57
C TYR A 482 -7.09 0.84 1.04
N TYR A 483 -7.30 -0.33 0.44
CA TYR A 483 -7.26 -0.48 -1.02
C TYR A 483 -8.38 0.29 -1.71
N LYS A 484 -9.58 0.30 -1.13
CA LYS A 484 -10.72 1.03 -1.69
C LYS A 484 -10.47 2.54 -1.68
N ILE A 485 -9.99 3.10 -0.59
CA ILE A 485 -9.72 4.54 -0.49
C ILE A 485 -8.59 4.95 -1.44
N TRP A 486 -7.43 4.28 -1.37
CA TRP A 486 -6.32 4.62 -2.25
C TRP A 486 -6.67 4.44 -3.72
N GLY A 487 -7.22 3.30 -4.10
CA GLY A 487 -7.55 3.03 -5.50
C GLY A 487 -8.55 4.03 -6.08
N ARG A 488 -9.66 4.29 -5.36
CA ARG A 488 -10.70 5.21 -5.83
C ARG A 488 -10.25 6.66 -5.86
N LEU A 489 -9.48 7.12 -4.87
CA LEU A 489 -8.99 8.49 -4.82
C LEU A 489 -7.80 8.74 -5.75
N LEU A 490 -7.00 7.74 -6.07
CA LEU A 490 -5.99 7.83 -7.13
C LEU A 490 -6.65 7.86 -8.53
N TYR A 491 -7.77 7.15 -8.72
CA TYR A 491 -8.55 7.23 -9.95
C TYR A 491 -9.21 8.58 -10.10
N ASP A 492 -9.96 9.01 -9.08
CA ASP A 492 -10.55 10.35 -9.01
C ASP A 492 -10.52 10.88 -7.57
N SER A 493 -9.66 11.87 -7.33
CA SER A 493 -9.51 12.52 -6.02
C SER A 493 -10.77 13.26 -5.54
N ASP A 494 -11.77 13.44 -6.40
CA ASP A 494 -13.08 14.00 -6.04
C ASP A 494 -14.14 12.94 -5.75
N THR A 495 -13.77 11.64 -5.74
CA THR A 495 -14.66 10.56 -5.31
C THR A 495 -15.29 10.91 -3.95
N PRO A 496 -16.63 10.92 -3.83
CA PRO A 496 -17.31 11.31 -2.60
C PRO A 496 -17.20 10.23 -1.51
N ASP A 497 -17.25 10.65 -0.24
CA ASP A 497 -17.10 9.73 0.90
C ASP A 497 -18.26 8.74 1.00
N GLU A 498 -19.40 9.04 0.38
CA GLU A 498 -20.56 8.15 0.28
C GLU A 498 -20.22 6.80 -0.34
N VAL A 499 -19.23 6.75 -1.26
CA VAL A 499 -18.74 5.49 -1.85
C VAL A 499 -18.11 4.58 -0.79
N PHE A 500 -17.39 5.16 0.15
CA PHE A 500 -16.76 4.42 1.26
C PHE A 500 -17.79 4.09 2.35
N HIS A 501 -18.68 5.04 2.65
CA HIS A 501 -19.75 4.85 3.60
C HIS A 501 -20.73 3.74 3.20
N ALA A 502 -21.13 3.70 1.92
CA ALA A 502 -21.99 2.64 1.40
C ALA A 502 -21.42 1.24 1.62
N GLU A 503 -20.10 1.07 1.53
CA GLU A 503 -19.43 -0.21 1.78
C GLU A 503 -19.56 -0.64 3.24
N PHE A 504 -19.43 0.27 4.21
CA PHE A 504 -19.70 -0.02 5.62
C PHE A 504 -21.16 -0.41 5.88
N ILE A 505 -22.11 0.31 5.27
CA ILE A 505 -23.53 -0.04 5.37
C ILE A 505 -23.78 -1.43 4.78
N ARG A 506 -23.23 -1.72 3.61
CA ARG A 506 -23.35 -3.02 2.96
C ARG A 506 -22.79 -4.16 3.82
N ARG A 507 -21.65 -3.95 4.48
CA ARG A 507 -20.98 -4.96 5.32
C ARG A 507 -21.67 -5.16 6.67
N TYR A 508 -22.14 -4.10 7.29
CA TYR A 508 -22.54 -4.09 8.71
C TYR A 508 -23.93 -3.56 8.97
N GLY A 509 -24.70 -3.27 7.90
CA GLY A 509 -26.06 -2.74 8.03
C GLY A 509 -26.08 -1.43 8.83
N LYS A 510 -27.05 -1.29 9.73
CA LYS A 510 -27.21 -0.10 10.57
C LYS A 510 -25.99 0.20 11.44
N ASP A 511 -25.29 -0.82 11.90
CA ASP A 511 -24.07 -0.62 12.70
C ASP A 511 -22.92 0.01 11.88
N GLY A 512 -23.01 -0.08 10.53
CA GLY A 512 -22.05 0.54 9.61
C GLY A 512 -22.17 2.07 9.51
N GLU A 513 -23.30 2.68 9.90
CA GLU A 513 -23.59 4.11 9.69
C GLU A 513 -22.52 5.07 10.22
N ASN A 514 -21.91 4.73 11.36
CA ASN A 514 -20.91 5.58 12.02
C ASN A 514 -19.46 5.09 11.85
N LEU A 515 -19.26 3.91 11.24
CA LEU A 515 -17.93 3.27 11.23
C LEU A 515 -16.91 4.01 10.38
N LEU A 516 -17.27 4.53 9.19
CA LEU A 516 -16.34 5.33 8.39
C LEU A 516 -15.82 6.54 9.18
N LYS A 517 -16.74 7.27 9.84
CA LYS A 517 -16.37 8.44 10.63
C LYS A 517 -15.52 8.06 11.84
N ALA A 518 -15.88 6.98 12.54
CA ALA A 518 -15.13 6.50 13.68
C ALA A 518 -13.72 6.01 13.28
N SER A 519 -13.61 5.25 12.19
CA SER A 519 -12.35 4.80 11.62
C SER A 519 -11.46 5.97 11.19
N SER A 520 -12.03 6.97 10.51
CA SER A 520 -11.30 8.16 10.08
C SER A 520 -10.75 8.96 11.27
N LEU A 521 -11.54 9.15 12.33
CA LEU A 521 -11.11 9.86 13.53
C LEU A 521 -10.01 9.10 14.29
N ALA A 522 -10.17 7.79 14.47
CA ALA A 522 -9.18 6.95 15.14
C ALA A 522 -7.90 6.80 14.29
N GLY A 523 -8.05 6.71 12.98
CA GLY A 523 -6.97 6.59 12.01
C GLY A 523 -6.06 7.83 11.89
N ILE A 524 -6.37 8.93 12.56
CA ILE A 524 -5.46 10.08 12.72
C ILE A 524 -4.25 9.71 13.59
N THR A 525 -4.40 8.76 14.49
CA THR A 525 -3.32 8.36 15.43
C THR A 525 -2.02 7.95 14.73
N PRO A 526 -2.00 6.98 13.79
CA PRO A 526 -0.77 6.61 13.09
C PRO A 526 -0.20 7.76 12.25
N LEU A 527 -1.05 8.60 11.64
CA LEU A 527 -0.60 9.76 10.86
C LEU A 527 0.18 10.75 11.72
N VAL A 528 -0.33 11.05 12.91
CA VAL A 528 0.32 11.97 13.86
C VAL A 528 1.61 11.36 14.38
N PHE A 529 1.61 10.08 14.73
CA PHE A 529 2.81 9.40 15.19
C PHE A 529 3.92 9.45 14.14
N ALA A 530 3.62 9.05 12.91
CA ALA A 530 4.57 9.05 11.80
C ALA A 530 5.06 10.47 11.45
N SER A 531 4.17 11.49 11.51
CA SER A 531 4.55 12.90 11.29
C SER A 531 5.45 13.45 12.39
N ASN A 532 5.29 12.98 13.62
CA ASN A 532 6.02 13.46 14.80
C ASN A 532 7.29 12.65 15.09
N THR A 533 7.57 11.60 14.33
CA THR A 533 8.72 10.72 14.56
C THR A 533 9.79 10.89 13.50
N ASP A 534 11.01 11.14 13.92
CA ASP A 534 12.18 11.12 13.04
C ASP A 534 12.63 9.68 12.85
N CYS A 535 12.40 9.13 11.67
CA CYS A 535 12.96 7.86 11.26
C CYS A 535 13.97 8.07 10.14
N GLY A 536 15.09 7.40 10.25
CA GLY A 536 16.21 7.53 9.30
C GLY A 536 16.21 6.48 8.20
N TRP A 537 15.18 5.63 8.13
CA TRP A 537 15.10 4.51 7.21
C TRP A 537 13.64 4.13 6.93
N ASP A 538 13.36 3.59 5.76
CA ASP A 538 12.01 3.36 5.28
C ASP A 538 11.25 2.17 5.92
N PHE A 539 11.92 1.23 6.55
CA PHE A 539 11.28 0.10 7.26
C PHE A 539 11.55 0.09 8.76
N THR A 540 11.71 1.24 9.34
CA THR A 540 11.98 1.36 10.78
C THR A 540 10.82 1.91 11.57
N LEU A 541 9.68 2.20 10.94
CA LEU A 541 8.52 2.77 11.61
C LEU A 541 7.38 1.74 11.69
N TYR A 542 6.85 1.55 12.91
CA TYR A 542 5.69 0.73 13.20
C TYR A 542 4.69 1.51 14.03
N SER A 543 3.78 2.21 13.36
CA SER A 543 2.80 3.07 14.02
C SER A 543 1.83 2.31 14.93
N GLU A 544 1.52 1.05 14.62
CA GLU A 544 0.67 0.18 15.46
C GLU A 544 1.24 -0.05 16.86
N GLY A 545 2.56 -0.09 16.99
CA GLY A 545 3.27 -0.27 18.25
C GLY A 545 3.86 1.01 18.82
N LEU A 546 3.68 2.16 18.17
CA LEU A 546 4.42 3.38 18.47
C LEU A 546 5.93 3.13 18.52
N MET A 547 6.41 2.34 17.57
CA MET A 547 7.79 1.88 17.47
C MET A 547 8.51 2.56 16.31
N ALA A 548 9.79 2.82 16.51
CA ALA A 548 10.68 3.26 15.45
C ALA A 548 12.06 2.67 15.70
N LEU A 549 12.44 1.73 14.82
CA LEU A 549 13.70 1.02 14.91
C LEU A 549 14.84 1.90 14.39
N VAL A 550 15.61 2.45 15.29
CA VAL A 550 16.80 3.23 14.94
C VAL A 550 17.94 2.81 15.84
N PRO A 551 19.19 2.81 15.36
CA PRO A 551 20.36 2.66 16.23
C PRO A 551 20.32 3.73 17.33
N LYS A 552 20.55 3.35 18.59
CA LYS A 552 20.65 4.30 19.70
C LYS A 552 21.72 5.35 19.49
N ASP A 553 22.80 4.96 18.84
CA ASP A 553 23.86 5.87 18.39
C ASP A 553 24.00 5.74 16.88
N ARG A 554 23.49 6.73 16.14
CA ARG A 554 23.57 6.78 14.68
C ARG A 554 25.01 6.80 14.13
N ASN A 555 25.96 7.23 14.97
CA ASN A 555 27.38 7.27 14.61
C ASN A 555 28.12 5.97 14.92
N ARG A 556 27.44 4.98 15.52
CA ARG A 556 27.99 3.67 15.89
C ARG A 556 27.08 2.56 15.38
N PRO A 557 27.25 2.14 14.13
CA PRO A 557 26.57 0.96 13.61
C PRO A 557 26.75 -0.25 14.53
N GLY A 558 25.70 -1.07 14.69
CA GLY A 558 25.74 -2.24 15.57
C GLY A 558 25.38 -1.94 17.05
N THR A 559 24.97 -0.70 17.37
CA THR A 559 24.39 -0.43 18.71
C THR A 559 22.96 -0.98 18.81
N PRO A 560 22.49 -1.33 20.04
CA PRO A 560 21.13 -1.81 20.22
C PRO A 560 20.09 -0.87 19.60
N LEU A 561 19.10 -1.43 18.93
CA LEU A 561 17.98 -0.68 18.37
C LEU A 561 17.09 -0.18 19.51
N GLU A 562 16.58 1.02 19.36
CA GLU A 562 15.48 1.52 20.16
C GLU A 562 14.17 1.20 19.44
N GLU A 563 13.34 0.37 20.04
CA GLU A 563 12.10 -0.12 19.42
C GLU A 563 10.93 0.81 19.73
N TYR A 564 10.45 0.81 20.96
CA TYR A 564 9.41 1.74 21.39
C TYR A 564 9.98 3.16 21.52
N VAL A 565 9.30 4.15 20.95
CA VAL A 565 9.73 5.55 21.05
C VAL A 565 9.63 6.01 22.51
N SER A 566 10.75 6.00 23.23
CA SER A 566 10.83 6.40 24.63
C SER A 566 10.45 7.87 24.81
N ILE A 567 10.10 8.25 26.06
CA ILE A 567 9.79 9.66 26.37
C ILE A 567 10.99 10.57 26.12
N ASP A 568 12.21 10.09 26.39
CA ASP A 568 13.44 10.87 26.12
C ASP A 568 13.61 11.12 24.64
N ARG A 569 13.38 10.10 23.80
CA ARG A 569 13.42 10.27 22.36
C ARG A 569 12.33 11.23 21.88
N LEU A 570 11.10 11.10 22.36
CA LEU A 570 10.00 12.00 22.00
C LEU A 570 10.30 13.47 22.31
N ILE A 571 11.00 13.73 23.45
CA ILE A 571 11.41 15.09 23.82
C ILE A 571 12.41 15.68 22.82
N HIS A 572 13.37 14.87 22.36
CA HIS A 572 14.54 15.36 21.63
C HIS A 572 14.54 15.08 20.11
N GLN A 573 13.67 14.19 19.60
CA GLN A 573 13.59 13.91 18.17
C GLN A 573 13.07 15.10 17.36
N ASN A 574 13.51 15.23 16.12
CA ASN A 574 12.92 16.18 15.18
C ASN A 574 11.70 15.55 14.52
N PRO A 575 10.55 16.22 14.49
CA PRO A 575 9.41 15.74 13.71
C PRO A 575 9.73 15.62 12.21
N LEU A 576 9.18 14.61 11.54
CA LEU A 576 9.25 14.50 10.08
C LEU A 576 8.51 15.66 9.43
N ASP A 577 7.28 15.96 9.87
CA ASP A 577 6.57 17.15 9.42
C ASP A 577 7.20 18.39 10.05
N THR A 578 7.87 19.17 9.22
CA THR A 578 8.56 20.40 9.63
C THR A 578 7.66 21.48 10.21
N SER A 579 6.33 21.38 10.05
CA SER A 579 5.39 22.28 10.71
C SER A 579 5.18 21.94 12.20
N PHE A 580 5.49 20.72 12.62
CA PHE A 580 5.41 20.31 14.02
C PHE A 580 6.57 20.91 14.82
N VAL A 581 6.30 21.22 16.09
CA VAL A 581 7.31 21.75 17.00
C VAL A 581 7.84 20.62 17.88
N LYS A 582 9.15 20.48 17.95
CA LYS A 582 9.83 19.56 18.87
C LYS A 582 9.49 19.89 20.32
N VAL A 583 9.33 18.89 21.18
CA VAL A 583 8.94 19.10 22.59
C VAL A 583 9.96 19.94 23.35
N ALA A 584 11.26 19.66 23.18
CA ALA A 584 12.31 20.43 23.85
C ALA A 584 12.26 21.93 23.44
N ASP A 585 12.18 22.22 22.14
CA ASP A 585 12.13 23.57 21.61
C ASP A 585 10.86 24.33 22.08
N TYR A 586 9.73 23.60 22.18
CA TYR A 586 8.49 24.14 22.71
C TYR A 586 8.67 24.60 24.16
N VAL A 587 9.21 23.75 25.02
CA VAL A 587 9.39 24.03 26.46
C VAL A 587 10.36 25.20 26.65
N GLU A 588 11.52 25.19 25.99
CA GLU A 588 12.50 26.25 26.08
C GLU A 588 11.91 27.61 25.69
N ARG A 589 11.20 27.65 24.58
CA ARG A 589 10.62 28.91 24.08
C ARG A 589 9.53 29.45 24.97
N ILE A 590 8.65 28.57 25.51
CA ILE A 590 7.57 28.99 26.41
C ILE A 590 8.15 29.50 27.76
N LEU A 591 9.16 28.83 28.32
CA LEU A 591 9.80 29.25 29.55
C LEU A 591 10.55 30.59 29.40
N ALA A 592 11.03 30.88 28.16
CA ALA A 592 11.62 32.16 27.82
C ALA A 592 10.57 33.28 27.54
N GLY A 593 9.27 33.01 27.72
CA GLY A 593 8.18 33.96 27.43
C GLY A 593 7.85 34.15 25.96
N GLY A 594 8.34 33.27 25.08
CA GLY A 594 8.07 33.31 23.65
C GLY A 594 6.77 32.61 23.25
N SER A 595 6.41 32.70 21.97
CA SER A 595 5.23 32.07 21.38
C SER A 595 5.56 31.48 20.00
N PHE A 596 4.64 30.73 19.42
CA PHE A 596 4.75 30.15 18.06
C PHE A 596 3.74 30.80 17.11
N THR A 597 4.09 30.89 15.86
CA THR A 597 3.19 31.35 14.80
C THR A 597 2.07 30.35 14.56
N LYS A 598 0.99 30.78 13.88
CA LYS A 598 -0.19 29.92 13.63
C LYS A 598 0.10 28.75 12.68
N GLU A 599 1.16 28.85 11.89
CA GLU A 599 1.61 27.81 10.94
C GLU A 599 2.33 26.66 11.64
N ARG A 600 2.73 26.85 12.90
CA ARG A 600 3.41 25.83 13.71
C ARG A 600 2.42 25.07 14.57
N VAL A 601 2.50 23.76 14.49
CA VAL A 601 1.68 22.84 15.29
C VAL A 601 2.45 22.47 16.56
N THR A 602 2.01 22.96 17.69
CA THR A 602 2.69 22.75 18.97
C THR A 602 2.33 21.41 19.63
N PRO A 603 3.19 20.82 20.50
CA PRO A 603 2.91 19.58 21.18
C PRO A 603 1.57 19.54 21.95
N PRO A 604 1.15 20.61 22.67
CA PRO A 604 -0.20 20.61 23.28
C PRO A 604 -1.33 20.50 22.25
N GLN A 605 -1.23 21.20 21.12
CA GLN A 605 -2.25 21.12 20.06
C GLN A 605 -2.34 19.70 19.45
N ILE A 606 -1.20 19.02 19.29
CA ILE A 606 -1.14 17.63 18.86
C ILE A 606 -1.88 16.74 19.85
N ALA A 607 -1.54 16.85 21.15
CA ALA A 607 -2.17 16.05 22.20
C ALA A 607 -3.68 16.29 22.30
N ASP A 608 -4.12 17.54 22.22
CA ASP A 608 -5.55 17.91 22.30
C ASP A 608 -6.33 17.41 21.06
N SER A 609 -5.71 17.41 19.88
CA SER A 609 -6.31 16.86 18.66
C SER A 609 -6.48 15.34 18.76
N LEU A 610 -5.45 14.61 19.17
CA LEU A 610 -5.50 13.17 19.39
C LEU A 610 -6.59 12.80 20.40
N GLU A 611 -6.62 13.46 21.54
CA GLU A 611 -7.63 13.20 22.58
C GLU A 611 -9.04 13.43 22.08
N ARG A 612 -9.30 14.56 21.42
CA ARG A 612 -10.62 14.91 20.88
C ARG A 612 -11.09 13.88 19.85
N ASN A 613 -10.23 13.52 18.89
CA ASN A 613 -10.56 12.57 17.83
C ASN A 613 -10.81 11.16 18.41
N ALA A 614 -9.94 10.71 19.31
CA ALA A 614 -10.07 9.41 19.95
C ALA A 614 -11.36 9.30 20.79
N LYS A 615 -11.68 10.30 21.60
CA LYS A 615 -12.92 10.32 22.39
C LYS A 615 -14.17 10.32 21.51
N GLN A 616 -14.14 11.06 20.41
CA GLN A 616 -15.24 11.09 19.46
C GLN A 616 -15.39 9.74 18.73
N ALA A 617 -14.30 9.11 18.32
CA ALA A 617 -14.32 7.77 17.72
C ALA A 617 -14.91 6.73 18.67
N LEU A 618 -14.45 6.70 19.93
CA LEU A 618 -15.00 5.81 20.96
C LEU A 618 -16.50 6.01 21.18
N LYS A 619 -16.96 7.27 21.22
CA LYS A 619 -18.39 7.59 21.38
C LYS A 619 -19.22 7.08 20.20
N LEU A 620 -18.72 7.16 18.99
CA LEU A 620 -19.42 6.68 17.78
C LEU A 620 -19.66 5.16 17.77
N VAL A 621 -18.74 4.39 18.40
CA VAL A 621 -18.84 2.94 18.47
C VAL A 621 -19.31 2.40 19.84
N GLU A 622 -19.66 3.30 20.79
CA GLU A 622 -20.01 2.93 22.18
C GLU A 622 -21.23 1.99 22.24
N ASN A 623 -22.25 2.27 21.43
CA ASN A 623 -23.51 1.53 21.43
C ASN A 623 -23.51 0.34 20.45
N ILE A 624 -22.44 0.14 19.68
CA ILE A 624 -22.32 -1.01 18.80
C ILE A 624 -21.97 -2.23 19.66
N ASN A 625 -22.87 -3.22 19.67
CA ASN A 625 -22.63 -4.48 20.36
C ASN A 625 -22.43 -5.60 19.34
N PRO A 626 -21.17 -5.90 18.98
CA PRO A 626 -20.85 -6.90 17.95
C PRO A 626 -21.37 -8.31 18.30
N ALA A 627 -21.52 -8.64 19.59
CA ALA A 627 -22.02 -9.95 20.02
C ALA A 627 -23.49 -10.16 19.70
N LYS A 628 -24.27 -9.08 19.52
CA LYS A 628 -25.66 -9.14 19.10
C LYS A 628 -25.84 -9.12 17.58
N ASN A 629 -24.81 -8.69 16.86
CA ASN A 629 -24.78 -8.69 15.41
C ASN A 629 -24.27 -10.06 14.94
N GLN A 630 -24.96 -10.66 13.98
CA GLN A 630 -24.55 -11.96 13.44
C GLN A 630 -23.31 -11.89 12.53
N ASN A 631 -22.82 -10.67 12.24
CA ASN A 631 -21.61 -10.45 11.46
C ASN A 631 -20.38 -10.47 12.36
N ALA A 632 -19.69 -11.60 12.38
CA ALA A 632 -18.51 -11.80 13.22
C ALA A 632 -17.37 -10.81 12.91
N ALA A 633 -17.23 -10.34 11.67
CA ALA A 633 -16.20 -9.37 11.29
C ALA A 633 -16.37 -7.99 11.94
N LEU A 634 -17.58 -7.64 12.37
CA LEU A 634 -17.85 -6.39 13.09
C LEU A 634 -17.07 -6.33 14.42
N ILE A 635 -16.80 -7.49 15.04
CA ILE A 635 -15.97 -7.57 16.26
C ILE A 635 -14.61 -6.93 16.02
N TYR A 636 -13.96 -7.32 14.92
CA TYR A 636 -12.62 -6.82 14.55
C TYR A 636 -12.67 -5.36 14.12
N GLU A 637 -13.70 -4.95 13.38
CA GLU A 637 -13.87 -3.57 12.94
C GLU A 637 -13.97 -2.60 14.12
N VAL A 638 -14.82 -2.92 15.08
CA VAL A 638 -15.00 -2.10 16.30
C VAL A 638 -13.75 -2.17 17.19
N ALA A 639 -13.10 -3.34 17.28
CA ALA A 639 -11.89 -3.50 18.07
C ALA A 639 -10.72 -2.68 17.52
N ASP A 640 -10.52 -2.68 16.20
CA ASP A 640 -9.46 -1.92 15.56
C ASP A 640 -9.65 -0.39 15.77
N ILE A 641 -10.89 0.09 15.61
CA ILE A 641 -11.23 1.50 15.89
C ILE A 641 -10.93 1.86 17.36
N LYS A 642 -11.34 1.00 18.31
CA LYS A 642 -11.08 1.21 19.74
C LYS A 642 -9.59 1.15 20.05
N THR A 643 -8.84 0.28 19.38
CA THR A 643 -7.38 0.15 19.54
C THR A 643 -6.68 1.43 19.10
N TRP A 644 -6.94 1.91 17.87
CA TRP A 644 -6.39 3.17 17.39
C TRP A 644 -6.75 4.36 18.27
N ALA A 645 -7.99 4.42 18.75
CA ALA A 645 -8.43 5.49 19.64
C ALA A 645 -7.69 5.45 20.99
N ASN A 646 -7.50 4.28 21.60
CA ASN A 646 -6.76 4.16 22.86
C ASN A 646 -5.26 4.41 22.69
N LEU A 647 -4.65 4.01 21.55
CA LEU A 647 -3.28 4.40 21.19
C LEU A 647 -3.17 5.92 21.05
N GLY A 648 -4.16 6.59 20.46
CA GLY A 648 -4.22 8.05 20.38
C GLY A 648 -4.31 8.73 21.75
N LEU A 649 -5.11 8.19 22.68
CA LEU A 649 -5.20 8.68 24.06
C LEU A 649 -3.90 8.46 24.81
N HIS A 650 -3.27 7.29 24.66
CA HIS A 650 -1.96 7.00 25.21
C HIS A 650 -0.92 8.01 24.71
N TYR A 651 -0.86 8.23 23.40
CA TYR A 651 0.14 9.13 22.81
C TYR A 651 -0.10 10.60 23.20
N ALA A 652 -1.35 11.03 23.33
CA ALA A 652 -1.69 12.36 23.85
C ALA A 652 -1.17 12.57 25.30
N GLU A 653 -1.39 11.59 26.17
CA GLU A 653 -0.88 11.65 27.56
C GLU A 653 0.65 11.56 27.61
N LYS A 654 1.27 10.77 26.74
CA LYS A 654 2.74 10.71 26.59
C LYS A 654 3.34 12.05 26.18
N ILE A 655 2.72 12.76 25.20
CA ILE A 655 3.16 14.10 24.79
C ILE A 655 3.04 15.10 25.96
N ARG A 656 1.93 15.09 26.70
CA ARG A 656 1.76 15.94 27.90
C ARG A 656 2.77 15.61 28.97
N GLY A 657 3.04 14.31 29.19
CA GLY A 657 4.09 13.83 30.09
C GLY A 657 5.48 14.32 29.67
N ALA A 658 5.77 14.29 28.36
CA ALA A 658 7.04 14.77 27.82
C ALA A 658 7.23 16.27 28.02
N ILE A 659 6.20 17.08 27.80
CA ILE A 659 6.21 18.53 28.06
C ILE A 659 6.50 18.79 29.56
N ALA A 660 5.77 18.12 30.44
CA ALA A 660 5.94 18.30 31.89
C ALA A 660 7.33 17.84 32.35
N LEU A 661 7.81 16.68 31.88
CA LEU A 661 9.14 16.17 32.23
C LEU A 661 10.26 17.11 31.75
N GLN A 662 10.18 17.59 30.53
CA GLN A 662 11.17 18.54 30.00
C GLN A 662 11.12 19.88 30.78
N THR A 663 9.94 20.35 31.14
CA THR A 663 9.79 21.56 31.94
C THR A 663 10.45 21.39 33.34
N TYR A 664 10.26 20.22 33.97
CA TYR A 664 10.95 19.89 35.21
C TYR A 664 12.47 19.88 35.04
N ARG A 665 12.97 19.24 33.99
CA ARG A 665 14.41 19.16 33.72
C ARG A 665 15.08 20.52 33.50
N VAL A 666 14.35 21.48 32.93
CA VAL A 666 14.86 22.84 32.70
C VAL A 666 14.79 23.71 33.98
N ASN A 667 13.72 23.63 34.73
CA ASN A 667 13.50 24.58 35.86
C ASN A 667 13.58 23.98 37.25
N GLY A 668 13.73 22.65 37.42
CA GLY A 668 13.86 21.92 38.68
C GLY A 668 12.58 21.86 39.53
N ASN A 669 11.45 22.37 39.03
CA ASN A 669 10.21 22.40 39.79
C ASN A 669 9.51 21.03 39.82
N LYS A 670 9.55 20.39 41.00
CA LYS A 670 8.98 19.04 41.23
C LYS A 670 7.48 18.91 40.90
N THR A 671 6.74 20.01 40.88
CA THR A 671 5.33 20.00 40.47
C THR A 671 5.18 19.46 39.03
N TYR A 672 6.08 19.83 38.14
CA TYR A 672 6.08 19.33 36.76
C TYR A 672 6.51 17.87 36.68
N GLN A 673 7.45 17.42 37.52
CA GLN A 673 7.80 16.00 37.63
C GLN A 673 6.56 15.17 38.03
N GLN A 674 5.81 15.62 39.03
CA GLN A 674 4.57 14.93 39.43
C GLN A 674 3.50 14.97 38.38
N GLN A 675 3.42 16.06 37.59
CA GLN A 675 2.52 16.11 36.41
C GLN A 675 2.93 15.10 35.35
N ALA A 676 4.21 14.99 35.04
CA ALA A 676 4.73 13.98 34.09
C ALA A 676 4.36 12.56 34.53
N ILE A 677 4.60 12.23 35.80
CA ILE A 677 4.25 10.92 36.37
C ILE A 677 2.75 10.64 36.23
N ARG A 678 1.87 11.62 36.53
CA ARG A 678 0.41 11.44 36.36
C ARG A 678 0.00 11.19 34.92
N HIS A 679 0.53 11.98 33.97
CA HIS A 679 0.23 11.79 32.54
C HIS A 679 0.71 10.44 32.06
N LEU A 680 1.93 10.03 32.38
CA LEU A 680 2.47 8.74 31.95
C LEU A 680 1.76 7.55 32.58
N SER A 681 1.35 7.67 33.87
CA SER A 681 0.51 6.64 34.48
C SER A 681 -0.81 6.47 33.76
N LYS A 682 -1.47 7.58 33.44
CA LYS A 682 -2.72 7.55 32.66
C LYS A 682 -2.51 7.05 31.23
N GLY A 683 -1.39 7.39 30.60
CA GLY A 683 -0.98 6.82 29.33
C GLY A 683 -0.86 5.30 29.38
N LEU A 684 -0.24 4.77 30.45
CA LEU A 684 -0.11 3.32 30.65
C LEU A 684 -1.48 2.63 30.83
N GLU A 685 -2.44 3.27 31.50
CA GLU A 685 -3.81 2.74 31.61
C GLU A 685 -4.49 2.61 30.22
N TYR A 686 -4.27 3.56 29.31
CA TYR A 686 -4.78 3.43 27.93
C TYR A 686 -4.08 2.32 27.15
N TRP A 687 -2.77 2.11 27.36
CA TRP A 687 -2.06 0.99 26.78
C TRP A 687 -2.58 -0.35 27.29
N ASP A 688 -2.89 -0.45 28.58
CA ASP A 688 -3.50 -1.64 29.17
C ASP A 688 -4.88 -1.95 28.55
N LYS A 689 -5.69 -0.91 28.22
CA LYS A 689 -6.93 -1.10 27.45
C LYS A 689 -6.69 -1.60 26.03
N VAL A 690 -5.62 -1.15 25.37
CA VAL A 690 -5.23 -1.71 24.07
C VAL A 690 -4.96 -3.20 24.18
N ILE A 691 -4.22 -3.63 25.20
CA ILE A 691 -3.93 -5.05 25.46
C ILE A 691 -5.22 -5.83 25.72
N GLU A 692 -6.12 -5.30 26.55
CA GLU A 692 -7.41 -5.92 26.87
C GLU A 692 -8.25 -6.15 25.60
N ILE A 693 -8.26 -5.19 24.66
CA ILE A 693 -9.01 -5.28 23.41
C ILE A 693 -8.35 -6.29 22.45
N THR A 694 -7.03 -6.22 22.32
CA THR A 694 -6.30 -6.92 21.26
C THR A 694 -5.92 -8.36 21.61
N ARG A 695 -5.64 -8.66 22.87
CA ARG A 695 -5.16 -9.99 23.28
C ARG A 695 -6.09 -11.16 22.94
N PRO A 696 -7.42 -11.04 23.03
CA PRO A 696 -8.32 -12.10 22.61
C PRO A 696 -8.48 -12.23 21.09
N LEU A 697 -8.01 -11.25 20.29
CA LEU A 697 -8.26 -11.18 18.86
C LEU A 697 -7.00 -11.42 18.02
N TYR A 698 -5.83 -11.11 18.57
CA TYR A 698 -4.56 -11.15 17.82
C TYR A 698 -3.50 -11.99 18.52
N ASN A 699 -2.76 -12.75 17.71
CA ASN A 699 -1.60 -13.52 18.13
C ASN A 699 -0.37 -12.63 18.32
N ASP A 700 0.67 -13.16 18.95
CA ASP A 700 2.01 -12.61 18.85
C ASP A 700 2.53 -12.78 17.40
N MET A 701 2.87 -11.68 16.76
CA MET A 701 3.21 -11.64 15.33
C MET A 701 4.71 -11.55 15.12
N PRO A 702 5.30 -12.27 14.16
CA PRO A 702 6.64 -11.97 13.70
C PRO A 702 6.62 -10.63 12.95
N LEU A 703 7.61 -9.78 13.23
CA LEU A 703 7.85 -8.54 12.50
C LEU A 703 9.04 -8.67 11.59
N VAL A 704 8.98 -7.99 10.44
CA VAL A 704 10.09 -7.85 9.53
C VAL A 704 10.82 -6.54 9.84
N HIS A 705 11.97 -6.64 10.48
CA HIS A 705 12.81 -5.50 10.82
C HIS A 705 14.23 -5.69 10.33
N TYR A 706 14.90 -4.60 10.04
CA TYR A 706 16.34 -4.59 9.89
C TYR A 706 17.01 -4.59 11.24
N SER A 707 17.88 -5.57 11.45
CA SER A 707 18.89 -5.51 12.50
C SER A 707 20.27 -5.48 11.87
N GLU A 708 21.05 -4.45 12.12
CA GLU A 708 22.47 -4.44 11.84
C GLU A 708 23.16 -5.34 12.88
N GLN A 709 23.51 -6.55 12.49
CA GLN A 709 24.44 -7.37 13.27
C GLN A 709 25.82 -7.23 12.66
N GLY A 710 26.72 -6.57 13.37
CA GLY A 710 28.07 -6.17 13.02
C GLY A 710 28.77 -7.04 12.01
N GLY A 711 29.02 -6.54 10.80
CA GLY A 711 29.68 -7.22 9.72
C GLY A 711 28.88 -7.22 8.43
N LYS A 712 29.26 -8.02 7.50
CA LYS A 712 28.85 -8.01 6.10
C LYS A 712 27.36 -8.32 5.81
N HIS A 713 26.54 -8.65 6.79
CA HIS A 713 25.17 -9.14 6.57
C HIS A 713 24.14 -8.40 7.40
N TRP A 714 23.21 -7.74 6.72
CA TRP A 714 21.97 -7.24 7.30
C TRP A 714 21.04 -8.44 7.54
N LYS A 715 20.97 -8.89 8.79
CA LYS A 715 19.96 -9.90 9.17
C LYS A 715 18.74 -9.21 9.67
N GLU A 716 17.61 -9.62 9.18
CA GLU A 716 16.35 -9.24 9.77
C GLU A 716 16.17 -9.86 11.14
N ASN A 717 15.42 -9.17 11.98
CA ASN A 717 15.24 -9.56 13.37
C ASN A 717 14.11 -10.60 13.46
N ASP A 718 14.36 -11.83 12.99
CA ASP A 718 13.37 -12.91 12.89
C ASP A 718 12.74 -13.29 14.24
N HIS A 719 13.41 -12.95 15.34
CA HIS A 719 12.94 -13.26 16.70
C HIS A 719 12.14 -12.12 17.32
N LEU A 720 12.03 -10.97 16.65
CA LEU A 720 11.22 -9.89 17.17
C LEU A 720 9.74 -10.21 16.93
N ARG A 721 9.05 -10.42 18.06
CA ARG A 721 7.61 -10.60 18.08
C ARG A 721 6.92 -9.31 18.49
N PHE A 722 5.81 -9.04 17.84
CA PHE A 722 4.96 -7.91 18.17
C PHE A 722 3.61 -8.37 18.72
N HIS A 723 3.26 -7.83 19.82
CA HIS A 723 1.91 -7.63 20.36
C HIS A 723 2.02 -6.51 21.38
N TRP A 724 1.00 -5.71 21.53
CA TRP A 724 1.00 -4.60 22.51
C TRP A 724 1.35 -5.05 23.92
N ALA A 725 1.01 -6.28 24.30
CA ALA A 725 1.40 -6.87 25.58
C ALA A 725 2.92 -7.08 25.71
N LEU A 726 3.61 -7.39 24.61
CA LEU A 726 5.07 -7.59 24.61
C LEU A 726 5.82 -6.26 24.75
N ILE A 727 5.25 -5.17 24.23
CA ILE A 727 5.84 -3.82 24.28
C ILE A 727 5.54 -3.11 25.62
N ARG A 728 4.54 -3.58 26.40
CA ARG A 728 4.14 -2.96 27.67
C ARG A 728 5.28 -2.67 28.65
N PRO A 729 6.29 -3.55 28.84
CA PRO A 729 7.43 -3.23 29.69
C PRO A 729 8.19 -1.97 29.27
N ASP A 730 8.33 -1.74 27.96
CA ASP A 730 9.01 -0.56 27.42
C ASP A 730 8.17 0.70 27.62
N VAL A 731 6.86 0.61 27.44
CA VAL A 731 5.92 1.70 27.76
C VAL A 731 6.03 2.08 29.25
N ALA A 732 6.15 1.11 30.14
CA ALA A 732 6.28 1.36 31.59
C ALA A 732 7.63 2.02 31.97
N LYS A 733 8.69 1.82 31.18
CA LYS A 733 9.99 2.47 31.38
C LYS A 733 9.90 4.00 31.34
N ASP A 734 8.98 4.57 30.57
CA ASP A 734 8.77 6.02 30.54
C ASP A 734 8.42 6.57 31.92
N LEU A 735 7.63 5.83 32.68
CA LEU A 735 7.27 6.21 34.06
C LEU A 735 8.49 6.16 35.00
N GLU A 736 9.38 5.19 34.83
CA GLU A 736 10.61 5.09 35.60
C GLU A 736 11.59 6.22 35.24
N ILE A 737 11.65 6.61 33.98
CA ILE A 737 12.43 7.77 33.52
C ILE A 737 11.92 9.05 34.21
N ALA A 738 10.62 9.25 34.30
CA ALA A 738 10.03 10.45 34.91
C ALA A 738 10.22 10.51 36.44
N LYS A 739 10.37 9.38 37.11
CA LYS A 739 10.62 9.31 38.55
C LYS A 739 12.06 9.68 38.94
N ARG A 740 13.02 9.49 38.04
CA ARG A 740 14.44 9.88 38.21
C ARG A 740 14.62 11.39 38.12
#